data_819f96b6c896e2f1c0406720884ce061
#
_entry.id   819f96b6c896e2f1c0406720884ce061
#
_cell.length_a   1.000
_cell.length_b   1.000
_cell.length_c   1.000
_cell.angle_alpha   90.00
_cell.angle_beta   90.00
_cell.angle_gamma   90.00
#
_symmetry.space_group_name_H-M   'P 1'
#
loop_
_entity.id
_entity.type
_entity.pdbx_description
1 polymer ?
#
loop_
_entity_poly.entity_id
_entity_poly.type
_entity_poly.pdbx_seq_one_letter_code
_entity_poly.pdbx_strand_id
1 'polypeptide(L)'
;MSITSRFLASKTFEAPVCRAPSATRLVAKFSLTPLALCAAQLVGAQVLPDITIRADTEQGYSPSSSSTATKSSAPLRDIPQTVNVVPGQLLRDQAARSMEDALRNVPGVAASHGDGQRDQVMIRGFTAIADQFSDGLRDDALYFRDLSNVERVEVLKGPSAVLYGRGSSGGLINRVTKKPKFGETSGETTLILGSNKLRRVEADVNLPLGEAAAFRLNAAREDSGSYRDQQFVDRYSFAPSLALKLSKQTSLLLQYTQARDQRVTDFGIPALNGRPVDVPASTYYGSGNARRDDTSTSLVDTYTATLNHSFNDVFSVRNTTRYYSYELDRYNTLPSGTTDPVALAVGLTRSAVFRDESGWFNQTDFTYKNTLGGFKQEWLFGLEMGQQKRRSQSISAGQVARVSIFNPGLVSVPAFTAANLAADSAIPNNTTQDVLGVYLQDQVTLTKNWKALAGIRYDEFKQSTTYERKLAPLARTDRAFSPRAGLVWQPTDAQSHYLSYSRSFQPSAETFALAGSNVGNEPEITRNVEIGSKLGFLDGALSVTAALFNLERSNIKNTDPANPSLQINVGTQRTNGLELTASGRLPGRWDVSAGYAYLDGEMVESVARVSSLQLPVVSVPSLGKVPALTPRHSASFWAMKDLGNGFSLGGGLNYMGERFASLTNLVVLPAYLTGDLAGIYRTGRYEFGVNLKNITDRKYIVSSHGSNDNLILPGAPRELQVSMRIKF
;
A
#
# COMPACT_ATOMS: atom_id res chain seq x y z
N MET A 1 -2.59 -54.14 33.23
CA MET A 1 -1.80 -54.51 32.07
C MET A 1 -1.91 -53.32 31.11
N SER A 2 -1.06 -52.40 31.23
CA SER A 2 0.19 -52.05 30.54
C SER A 2 0.05 -52.07 29.02
N ILE A 3 0.14 -50.87 28.39
CA ILE A 3 0.98 -50.47 27.26
C ILE A 3 0.68 -48.96 27.07
N THR A 4 1.48 -48.11 27.70
CA THR A 4 2.58 -47.24 27.27
C THR A 4 2.17 -46.18 26.24
N SER A 5 1.91 -44.96 26.68
CA SER A 5 2.76 -43.76 26.74
C SER A 5 3.93 -43.74 25.75
N ARG A 6 3.79 -42.86 24.76
CA ARG A 6 4.88 -42.07 24.16
C ARG A 6 4.27 -41.13 23.08
N PHE A 7 4.15 -39.84 23.46
CA PHE A 7 4.41 -38.68 22.62
C PHE A 7 3.96 -37.42 23.40
N LEU A 8 4.75 -37.09 24.39
CA LEU A 8 4.81 -35.77 24.97
C LEU A 8 6.30 -35.45 25.12
N ALA A 9 6.88 -34.93 24.05
CA ALA A 9 8.16 -34.25 24.11
C ALA A 9 7.87 -32.77 24.36
N SER A 10 8.05 -32.36 25.61
CA SER A 10 8.17 -30.96 25.99
C SER A 10 9.32 -30.32 25.22
N LYS A 11 9.02 -29.42 24.29
CA LYS A 11 10.02 -28.50 23.79
C LYS A 11 10.23 -27.42 24.86
N THR A 12 11.27 -27.56 25.62
CA THR A 12 11.91 -26.51 26.39
C THR A 12 12.21 -25.33 25.43
N PHE A 13 11.80 -24.13 25.85
CA PHE A 13 12.14 -22.88 25.22
C PHE A 13 13.66 -22.69 25.31
N GLU A 14 14.39 -23.04 24.28
CA GLU A 14 15.72 -22.50 24.03
C GLU A 14 15.57 -21.19 23.25
N ALA A 15 16.21 -20.14 23.74
CA ALA A 15 16.31 -18.85 23.06
C ALA A 15 16.89 -19.06 21.66
N PRO A 16 16.38 -18.35 20.62
CA PRO A 16 16.92 -18.48 19.29
C PRO A 16 18.36 -17.95 19.28
N VAL A 17 19.30 -18.86 19.16
CA VAL A 17 20.68 -18.54 18.77
C VAL A 17 20.59 -17.98 17.35
N CYS A 18 20.98 -16.71 17.17
CA CYS A 18 21.22 -16.12 15.88
C CYS A 18 22.17 -17.00 15.06
N ARG A 19 21.65 -17.83 14.19
CA ARG A 19 22.42 -18.41 13.10
C ARG A 19 22.54 -17.35 12.02
N ALA A 20 23.67 -16.69 11.97
CA ALA A 20 24.10 -15.91 10.81
C ALA A 20 24.03 -16.84 9.56
N PRO A 21 23.37 -16.44 8.48
CA PRO A 21 23.46 -17.19 7.24
C PRO A 21 24.92 -17.17 6.79
N SER A 22 25.49 -18.35 6.54
CA SER A 22 26.85 -18.49 6.07
C SER A 22 27.02 -17.71 4.74
N ALA A 23 27.83 -16.69 4.77
CA ALA A 23 28.15 -15.78 3.67
C ALA A 23 28.84 -16.43 2.46
N THR A 24 28.95 -17.76 2.43
CA THR A 24 29.82 -18.48 1.49
C THR A 24 29.12 -19.04 0.25
N ARG A 25 27.82 -18.78 0.04
CA ARG A 25 27.09 -19.26 -1.15
C ARG A 25 26.54 -18.18 -2.09
N LEU A 26 26.77 -16.91 -1.82
CA LEU A 26 26.23 -15.80 -2.63
C LEU A 26 27.21 -15.20 -3.65
N VAL A 27 28.48 -15.64 -3.71
CA VAL A 27 29.52 -15.03 -4.58
C VAL A 27 29.60 -15.66 -5.97
N ALA A 28 28.87 -16.70 -6.28
CA ALA A 28 29.14 -17.51 -7.46
C ALA A 28 28.11 -17.39 -8.63
N LYS A 29 27.34 -16.31 -8.76
CA LYS A 29 26.49 -16.08 -9.96
C LYS A 29 26.32 -14.63 -10.42
N PHE A 30 27.21 -13.73 -10.09
CA PHE A 30 27.27 -12.42 -10.75
C PHE A 30 28.39 -12.42 -11.79
N SER A 31 28.10 -12.96 -12.99
CA SER A 31 28.90 -12.63 -14.17
C SER A 31 28.48 -11.24 -14.66
N LEU A 32 29.19 -10.23 -14.24
CA LEU A 32 29.19 -8.90 -14.87
C LEU A 32 29.68 -9.06 -16.31
N THR A 33 28.74 -8.97 -17.26
CA THR A 33 29.08 -8.85 -18.68
C THR A 33 29.80 -7.51 -18.89
N PRO A 34 30.99 -7.45 -19.50
CA PRO A 34 31.74 -6.23 -19.72
C PRO A 34 31.23 -5.51 -20.98
N LEU A 35 30.26 -4.60 -20.81
CA LEU A 35 29.81 -3.72 -21.91
C LEU A 35 29.89 -2.21 -21.55
N ALA A 36 30.71 -1.84 -20.61
CA ALA A 36 30.88 -0.43 -20.17
C ALA A 36 32.31 0.10 -20.27
N LEU A 37 33.14 -0.45 -21.16
CA LEU A 37 34.56 -0.01 -21.24
C LEU A 37 34.98 0.46 -22.63
N CYS A 38 34.17 1.24 -23.33
CA CYS A 38 34.60 1.92 -24.55
C CYS A 38 33.91 3.27 -24.75
N ALA A 39 34.16 4.24 -23.87
CA ALA A 39 33.98 5.68 -24.19
C ALA A 39 34.61 6.57 -23.09
N ALA A 40 35.84 6.39 -22.78
CA ALA A 40 36.56 7.33 -21.93
C ALA A 40 37.78 7.87 -22.69
N GLN A 41 37.55 8.92 -23.49
CA GLN A 41 38.56 9.95 -23.74
C GLN A 41 37.93 11.18 -24.42
N LEU A 42 38.34 12.35 -23.91
CA LEU A 42 38.13 13.71 -24.43
C LEU A 42 36.79 14.36 -24.05
N VAL A 43 36.78 15.11 -22.93
CA VAL A 43 36.24 16.47 -22.87
C VAL A 43 36.77 17.19 -21.62
N GLY A 44 37.11 18.46 -21.76
CA GLY A 44 37.71 19.30 -20.72
C GLY A 44 36.81 19.46 -19.47
N ALA A 45 37.47 19.70 -18.35
CA ALA A 45 36.82 19.86 -17.04
C ALA A 45 35.91 21.10 -16.99
N GLN A 46 34.62 20.92 -17.26
CA GLN A 46 33.58 21.83 -16.78
C GLN A 46 33.18 21.42 -15.36
N VAL A 47 33.05 22.42 -14.50
CA VAL A 47 32.53 22.19 -13.13
C VAL A 47 31.05 21.82 -13.24
N LEU A 48 30.78 20.53 -13.13
CA LEU A 48 29.41 20.00 -13.08
C LEU A 48 28.77 20.35 -11.74
N PRO A 49 27.45 20.63 -11.71
CA PRO A 49 26.74 20.84 -10.45
C PRO A 49 26.81 19.59 -9.57
N ASP A 50 27.02 19.78 -8.27
CA ASP A 50 27.02 18.71 -7.29
C ASP A 50 25.78 17.84 -7.42
N ILE A 51 25.95 16.51 -7.50
CA ILE A 51 24.83 15.57 -7.35
C ILE A 51 24.34 15.70 -5.91
N THR A 52 23.33 16.52 -5.71
CA THR A 52 22.66 16.64 -4.43
C THR A 52 21.62 15.52 -4.38
N ILE A 53 21.78 14.58 -3.43
CA ILE A 53 20.65 13.78 -2.95
C ILE A 53 19.77 14.79 -2.21
N ARG A 54 18.90 15.49 -2.95
CA ARG A 54 17.96 16.44 -2.35
C ARG A 54 16.94 15.63 -1.54
N ALA A 55 17.07 15.67 -0.23
CA ALA A 55 15.91 15.60 0.60
C ALA A 55 15.16 16.91 0.34
N ASP A 56 14.07 16.85 -0.44
CA ASP A 56 13.15 17.97 -0.57
C ASP A 56 12.65 18.27 0.84
N THR A 57 13.13 19.35 1.44
CA THR A 57 12.57 19.87 2.69
C THR A 57 11.23 20.49 2.33
N GLU A 58 10.20 19.65 2.24
CA GLU A 58 8.82 20.08 2.07
C GLU A 58 8.44 20.91 3.27
N GLN A 59 8.13 22.19 3.06
CA GLN A 59 7.66 23.07 4.12
C GLN A 59 6.12 23.00 4.17
N GLY A 60 5.59 22.56 5.32
CA GLY A 60 4.15 22.51 5.56
C GLY A 60 3.42 21.42 4.77
N TYR A 61 2.24 21.74 4.24
CA TYR A 61 1.36 20.79 3.53
C TYR A 61 1.36 20.99 2.01
N SER A 62 2.29 21.77 1.46
CA SER A 62 2.34 22.12 0.03
C SER A 62 3.45 21.37 -0.70
N PRO A 63 3.21 20.16 -1.18
CA PRO A 63 4.17 19.44 -2.02
C PRO A 63 4.30 20.12 -3.38
N SER A 64 5.52 20.30 -3.87
CA SER A 64 5.80 20.96 -5.16
C SER A 64 6.12 19.98 -6.27
N SER A 65 6.60 18.78 -5.94
CA SER A 65 7.09 17.78 -6.90
C SER A 65 6.72 16.36 -6.48
N SER A 66 6.77 15.44 -7.45
CA SER A 66 6.67 14.01 -7.22
C SER A 66 7.65 13.29 -8.15
N SER A 67 8.46 12.41 -7.58
CA SER A 67 9.33 11.53 -8.37
C SER A 67 8.61 10.28 -8.87
N THR A 68 7.47 9.94 -8.29
CA THR A 68 6.72 8.73 -8.63
C THR A 68 6.06 8.83 -10.01
N ALA A 69 5.51 9.97 -10.37
CA ALA A 69 4.69 10.09 -11.58
C ALA A 69 5.48 10.02 -12.89
N THR A 70 6.75 10.42 -12.89
CA THR A 70 7.59 10.50 -14.10
C THR A 70 8.95 9.84 -13.95
N LYS A 71 9.29 9.34 -12.74
CA LYS A 71 10.65 8.90 -12.34
C LYS A 71 11.71 9.99 -12.50
N SER A 72 11.28 11.24 -12.63
CA SER A 72 12.10 12.46 -12.62
C SER A 72 11.53 13.43 -11.59
N SER A 73 12.31 14.43 -11.18
CA SER A 73 11.85 15.49 -10.25
C SER A 73 10.99 16.54 -10.96
N ALA A 74 9.94 16.07 -11.67
CA ALA A 74 9.04 16.98 -12.39
C ALA A 74 8.13 17.72 -11.40
N PRO A 75 7.89 19.03 -11.59
CA PRO A 75 6.87 19.78 -10.86
C PRO A 75 5.49 19.13 -11.03
N LEU A 76 4.70 19.05 -9.95
CA LEU A 76 3.36 18.45 -10.01
C LEU A 76 2.49 19.05 -11.11
N ARG A 77 2.64 20.36 -11.39
CA ARG A 77 1.89 21.07 -12.43
C ARG A 77 2.19 20.59 -13.85
N ASP A 78 3.36 19.97 -14.08
CA ASP A 78 3.79 19.50 -15.40
C ASP A 78 3.33 18.06 -15.70
N ILE A 79 2.74 17.40 -14.72
CA ILE A 79 2.36 15.99 -14.78
C ILE A 79 0.89 15.88 -15.21
N PRO A 80 0.57 15.27 -16.39
CA PRO A 80 -0.81 15.10 -16.86
C PRO A 80 -1.50 13.90 -16.17
N GLN A 81 -1.55 13.91 -14.86
CA GLN A 81 -2.16 12.86 -14.05
C GLN A 81 -2.43 13.39 -12.63
N THR A 82 -3.47 12.88 -11.99
CA THR A 82 -3.73 13.16 -10.57
C THR A 82 -2.68 12.48 -9.70
N VAL A 83 -1.99 13.27 -8.89
CA VAL A 83 -1.00 12.83 -7.90
C VAL A 83 -1.35 13.45 -6.57
N ASN A 84 -1.59 12.62 -5.56
CA ASN A 84 -1.78 13.07 -4.18
C ASN A 84 -0.51 12.79 -3.38
N VAL A 85 0.02 13.81 -2.74
CA VAL A 85 1.17 13.67 -1.84
C VAL A 85 0.72 13.99 -0.43
N VAL A 86 0.92 13.04 0.48
CA VAL A 86 0.68 13.19 1.91
C VAL A 86 2.03 13.44 2.57
N PRO A 87 2.38 14.70 2.91
CA PRO A 87 3.70 15.04 3.42
C PRO A 87 3.88 14.56 4.86
N GLY A 88 5.12 14.31 5.27
CA GLY A 88 5.47 13.86 6.61
C GLY A 88 5.02 14.81 7.72
N GLN A 89 4.94 16.12 7.44
CA GLN A 89 4.41 17.08 8.42
C GLN A 89 2.93 16.82 8.73
N LEU A 90 2.10 16.56 7.71
CA LEU A 90 0.68 16.23 7.91
C LEU A 90 0.52 14.92 8.69
N LEU A 91 1.35 13.90 8.37
CA LEU A 91 1.35 12.63 9.11
C LEU A 91 1.68 12.82 10.60
N ARG A 92 2.69 13.65 10.90
CA ARG A 92 3.07 13.98 12.30
C ARG A 92 1.97 14.72 13.04
N ASP A 93 1.39 15.76 12.43
CA ASP A 93 0.37 16.59 13.06
C ASP A 93 -0.91 15.80 13.37
N GLN A 94 -1.22 14.79 12.55
CA GLN A 94 -2.34 13.86 12.75
C GLN A 94 -2.00 12.67 13.65
N ALA A 95 -0.76 12.55 14.13
CA ALA A 95 -0.26 11.36 14.84
C ALA A 95 -0.59 10.06 14.07
N ALA A 96 -0.33 10.05 12.74
CA ALA A 96 -0.54 8.90 11.88
C ALA A 96 0.50 7.82 12.17
N ARG A 97 0.05 6.55 12.31
CA ARG A 97 0.90 5.39 12.64
C ARG A 97 0.75 4.24 11.65
N SER A 98 -0.24 4.30 10.77
CA SER A 98 -0.56 3.27 9.79
C SER A 98 -0.76 3.86 8.39
N MET A 99 -0.68 3.01 7.37
CA MET A 99 -1.02 3.42 6.00
C MET A 99 -2.49 3.85 5.89
N GLU A 100 -3.39 3.27 6.68
CA GLU A 100 -4.79 3.69 6.74
C GLU A 100 -4.91 5.14 7.25
N ASP A 101 -4.18 5.51 8.33
CA ASP A 101 -4.13 6.89 8.83
C ASP A 101 -3.63 7.87 7.75
N ALA A 102 -2.61 7.48 6.97
CA ALA A 102 -2.07 8.33 5.91
C ALA A 102 -3.07 8.50 4.76
N LEU A 103 -3.66 7.40 4.31
CA LEU A 103 -4.47 7.36 3.09
C LEU A 103 -5.88 7.93 3.26
N ARG A 104 -6.39 8.10 4.49
CA ARG A 104 -7.65 8.81 4.74
C ARG A 104 -7.64 10.28 4.29
N ASN A 105 -6.45 10.86 4.09
CA ASN A 105 -6.29 12.21 3.53
C ASN A 105 -6.42 12.25 1.99
N VAL A 106 -6.51 11.09 1.33
CA VAL A 106 -6.52 10.97 -0.12
C VAL A 106 -7.94 10.72 -0.60
N PRO A 107 -8.57 11.63 -1.35
CA PRO A 107 -9.94 11.44 -1.84
C PRO A 107 -10.03 10.23 -2.77
N GLY A 108 -11.20 9.56 -2.78
CA GLY A 108 -11.42 8.36 -3.61
C GLY A 108 -10.63 7.13 -3.18
N VAL A 109 -10.06 7.14 -1.96
CA VAL A 109 -9.46 5.98 -1.29
C VAL A 109 -10.35 5.54 -0.14
N ALA A 110 -10.66 4.25 -0.08
CA ALA A 110 -11.40 3.65 1.02
C ALA A 110 -10.60 2.49 1.63
N ALA A 111 -10.61 2.37 2.96
CA ALA A 111 -9.97 1.27 3.65
C ALA A 111 -10.66 -0.05 3.34
N SER A 112 -9.86 -1.11 3.17
CA SER A 112 -10.29 -2.50 3.22
C SER A 112 -9.56 -3.19 4.35
N HIS A 113 -10.26 -4.05 5.08
CA HIS A 113 -9.64 -4.68 6.25
C HIS A 113 -8.55 -5.71 5.90
N GLY A 114 -8.43 -6.09 4.62
CA GLY A 114 -7.48 -7.12 4.21
C GLY A 114 -7.68 -8.41 5.03
N ASP A 115 -6.74 -9.30 5.04
CA ASP A 115 -6.83 -10.52 5.87
C ASP A 115 -6.45 -10.26 7.36
N GLY A 116 -6.61 -9.03 7.86
CA GLY A 116 -6.25 -8.65 9.25
C GLY A 116 -4.76 -8.64 9.54
N GLN A 117 -3.91 -8.69 8.51
CA GLN A 117 -2.45 -8.77 8.62
C GLN A 117 -1.70 -7.90 7.59
N ARG A 118 -2.41 -7.13 6.78
CA ARG A 118 -1.83 -6.36 5.68
C ARG A 118 -2.57 -5.05 5.44
N ASP A 119 -1.84 -4.09 4.87
CA ASP A 119 -2.46 -2.91 4.29
C ASP A 119 -3.22 -3.30 3.02
N GLN A 120 -4.46 -2.85 2.91
CA GLN A 120 -5.27 -2.98 1.72
C GLN A 120 -6.21 -1.80 1.62
N VAL A 121 -6.32 -1.24 0.41
CA VAL A 121 -7.25 -0.14 0.12
C VAL A 121 -7.91 -0.35 -1.22
N MET A 122 -9.04 0.36 -1.40
CA MET A 122 -9.69 0.56 -2.69
C MET A 122 -9.33 1.95 -3.19
N ILE A 123 -8.89 2.07 -4.43
CA ILE A 123 -8.62 3.35 -5.09
C ILE A 123 -9.59 3.48 -6.25
N ARG A 124 -10.45 4.50 -6.26
CA ARG A 124 -11.48 4.72 -7.29
C ARG A 124 -12.39 3.49 -7.51
N GLY A 125 -12.65 2.69 -6.45
CA GLY A 125 -13.44 1.47 -6.52
C GLY A 125 -12.70 0.20 -6.96
N PHE A 126 -11.38 0.27 -7.17
CA PHE A 126 -10.54 -0.88 -7.54
C PHE A 126 -9.60 -1.23 -6.39
N THR A 127 -9.42 -2.52 -6.16
CA THR A 127 -8.47 -3.00 -5.13
C THR A 127 -7.03 -2.66 -5.50
N ALA A 128 -6.26 -2.18 -4.53
CA ALA A 128 -4.84 -1.85 -4.66
C ALA A 128 -3.98 -2.70 -3.70
N ILE A 129 -4.28 -3.99 -3.61
CA ILE A 129 -3.58 -4.93 -2.71
C ILE A 129 -2.10 -5.12 -3.10
N ALA A 130 -1.80 -5.23 -4.40
CA ALA A 130 -0.46 -5.45 -4.94
C ALA A 130 0.17 -4.17 -5.50
N ASP A 131 -0.50 -3.03 -5.39
CA ASP A 131 -0.08 -1.76 -5.95
C ASP A 131 0.67 -0.89 -4.93
N GLN A 132 1.48 -1.57 -4.10
CA GLN A 132 2.32 -0.97 -3.08
C GLN A 132 3.76 -0.87 -3.58
N PHE A 133 4.37 0.30 -3.37
CA PHE A 133 5.74 0.60 -3.77
C PHE A 133 6.50 1.29 -2.64
N SER A 134 7.81 1.17 -2.67
CA SER A 134 8.73 1.91 -1.80
C SER A 134 9.89 2.42 -2.64
N ASP A 135 10.08 3.75 -2.64
CA ASP A 135 11.08 4.44 -3.45
C ASP A 135 11.02 4.11 -4.94
N GLY A 136 9.80 3.83 -5.45
CA GLY A 136 9.55 3.51 -6.85
C GLY A 136 9.74 2.05 -7.23
N LEU A 137 10.16 1.17 -6.32
CA LEU A 137 10.22 -0.27 -6.52
C LEU A 137 9.02 -0.97 -5.89
N ARG A 138 8.56 -2.04 -6.53
CA ARG A 138 7.44 -2.86 -6.06
C ARG A 138 7.70 -3.44 -4.67
N ASP A 139 6.69 -3.35 -3.80
CA ASP A 139 6.66 -3.85 -2.44
C ASP A 139 5.28 -4.46 -2.16
N ASP A 140 5.00 -5.56 -2.84
CA ASP A 140 3.68 -6.21 -2.88
C ASP A 140 3.55 -7.41 -1.93
N ALA A 141 4.53 -7.66 -1.06
CA ALA A 141 4.39 -8.57 0.06
C ALA A 141 3.25 -8.10 1.00
N LEU A 142 2.50 -9.05 1.55
CA LEU A 142 1.22 -8.79 2.22
C LEU A 142 1.40 -8.60 3.73
N TYR A 143 1.89 -7.43 4.17
CA TYR A 143 2.15 -7.09 5.58
C TYR A 143 1.68 -5.67 5.92
N PHE A 144 1.66 -5.32 7.22
CA PHE A 144 1.43 -3.94 7.69
C PHE A 144 2.73 -3.14 7.67
N ARG A 145 2.70 -1.98 7.06
CA ARG A 145 3.86 -1.10 6.87
C ARG A 145 3.90 -0.04 7.95
N ASP A 146 5.07 0.10 8.59
CA ASP A 146 5.33 1.17 9.55
C ASP A 146 5.69 2.48 8.85
N LEU A 147 5.30 3.62 9.43
CA LEU A 147 5.56 4.94 8.88
C LEU A 147 6.81 5.62 9.44
N SER A 148 7.54 5.04 10.40
CA SER A 148 8.66 5.70 11.09
C SER A 148 9.81 6.11 10.15
N ASN A 149 10.05 5.34 9.08
CA ASN A 149 11.07 5.65 8.07
C ASN A 149 10.50 6.32 6.81
N VAL A 150 9.24 6.77 6.83
CA VAL A 150 8.57 7.39 5.67
C VAL A 150 8.67 8.90 5.74
N GLU A 151 9.18 9.52 4.68
CA GLU A 151 9.23 10.97 4.49
C GLU A 151 7.89 11.52 4.02
N ARG A 152 7.25 10.82 3.05
CA ARG A 152 5.92 11.12 2.52
C ARG A 152 5.30 9.90 1.83
N VAL A 153 4.00 9.94 1.66
CA VAL A 153 3.25 8.94 0.86
C VAL A 153 2.73 9.61 -0.40
N GLU A 154 3.03 9.02 -1.56
CA GLU A 154 2.56 9.50 -2.86
C GLU A 154 1.54 8.50 -3.43
N VAL A 155 0.39 8.98 -3.88
CA VAL A 155 -0.65 8.16 -4.51
C VAL A 155 -0.86 8.65 -5.93
N LEU A 156 -0.49 7.83 -6.91
CA LEU A 156 -0.80 8.05 -8.31
C LEU A 156 -2.17 7.46 -8.60
N LYS A 157 -3.06 8.25 -9.19
CA LYS A 157 -4.40 7.82 -9.55
C LYS A 157 -4.47 7.30 -10.99
N GLY A 158 -5.24 6.22 -11.20
CA GLY A 158 -5.38 5.56 -12.49
C GLY A 158 -4.18 4.72 -12.89
N PRO A 159 -4.25 4.06 -14.07
CA PRO A 159 -3.23 3.17 -14.60
C PRO A 159 -1.85 3.82 -14.70
N SER A 160 -0.83 3.17 -14.15
CA SER A 160 0.55 3.67 -14.13
C SER A 160 1.56 2.62 -14.63
N ALA A 161 1.06 1.64 -15.40
CA ALA A 161 1.85 0.49 -15.85
C ALA A 161 3.06 0.87 -16.70
N VAL A 162 3.04 1.98 -17.42
CA VAL A 162 4.19 2.42 -18.23
C VAL A 162 5.49 2.49 -17.42
N LEU A 163 5.42 2.91 -16.16
CA LEU A 163 6.59 3.03 -15.29
C LEU A 163 6.70 1.89 -14.28
N TYR A 164 5.58 1.26 -13.93
CA TYR A 164 5.47 0.38 -12.77
C TYR A 164 5.03 -1.06 -13.10
N GLY A 165 4.80 -1.35 -14.40
CA GLY A 165 4.41 -2.68 -14.86
C GLY A 165 2.99 -3.08 -14.44
N ARG A 166 2.80 -4.36 -14.22
CA ARG A 166 1.49 -4.97 -13.91
C ARG A 166 0.75 -4.29 -12.76
N GLY A 167 -0.58 -4.38 -12.76
CA GLY A 167 -1.45 -3.84 -11.70
C GLY A 167 -1.86 -2.39 -11.91
N SER A 168 -2.01 -1.65 -10.82
CA SER A 168 -2.38 -0.23 -10.75
C SER A 168 -3.66 0.14 -11.53
N SER A 169 -4.74 -0.65 -11.36
CA SER A 169 -6.02 -0.32 -11.98
C SER A 169 -6.57 1.02 -11.50
N GLY A 170 -6.83 1.17 -10.21
CA GLY A 170 -7.29 2.42 -9.59
C GLY A 170 -6.17 3.43 -9.35
N GLY A 171 -4.94 2.94 -9.24
CA GLY A 171 -3.75 3.72 -8.90
C GLY A 171 -2.73 2.90 -8.12
N LEU A 172 -1.65 3.54 -7.71
CA LEU A 172 -0.62 2.94 -6.87
C LEU A 172 -0.25 3.83 -5.68
N ILE A 173 0.34 3.23 -4.67
CA ILE A 173 0.81 3.89 -3.45
C ILE A 173 2.31 3.71 -3.36
N ASN A 174 3.06 4.82 -3.33
CA ASN A 174 4.51 4.82 -3.16
C ASN A 174 4.91 5.50 -1.84
N ARG A 175 5.61 4.78 -1.00
CA ARG A 175 6.24 5.32 0.21
C ARG A 175 7.63 5.82 -0.15
N VAL A 176 7.87 7.11 0.00
CA VAL A 176 9.18 7.70 -0.13
C VAL A 176 9.85 7.64 1.23
N THR A 177 10.96 6.90 1.33
CA THR A 177 11.65 6.71 2.61
C THR A 177 12.58 7.87 2.92
N LYS A 178 12.85 8.08 4.21
CA LYS A 178 13.84 9.05 4.69
C LYS A 178 15.25 8.64 4.25
N LYS A 179 16.03 9.59 3.72
CA LYS A 179 17.40 9.37 3.21
C LYS A 179 18.44 10.02 4.12
N PRO A 180 19.68 9.48 4.18
CA PRO A 180 20.81 10.17 4.82
C PRO A 180 21.07 11.54 4.21
N LYS A 181 21.36 12.53 5.05
CA LYS A 181 21.71 13.91 4.66
C LYS A 181 23.17 14.17 4.95
N PHE A 182 23.89 14.68 3.96
CA PHE A 182 25.29 15.08 4.13
C PHE A 182 25.39 16.42 4.86
N GLY A 183 26.45 16.57 5.67
CA GLY A 183 26.77 17.85 6.33
C GLY A 183 25.83 18.26 7.48
N GLU A 184 24.84 17.45 7.82
CA GLU A 184 23.85 17.73 8.87
C GLU A 184 23.84 16.61 9.90
N THR A 185 24.24 16.91 11.15
CA THR A 185 23.95 16.01 12.27
C THR A 185 22.60 16.39 12.82
N SER A 186 21.67 15.47 12.81
CA SER A 186 20.33 15.69 13.39
C SER A 186 19.77 14.39 13.94
N GLY A 187 18.96 14.53 14.97
CA GLY A 187 18.29 13.38 15.56
C GLY A 187 16.99 13.79 16.23
N GLU A 188 16.06 12.84 16.26
CA GLU A 188 14.86 12.95 17.06
C GLU A 188 14.49 11.61 17.69
N THR A 189 14.03 11.66 18.92
CA THR A 189 13.40 10.51 19.60
C THR A 189 12.01 10.92 20.02
N THR A 190 11.02 10.09 19.71
CA THR A 190 9.61 10.35 20.04
C THR A 190 9.09 9.22 20.93
N LEU A 191 8.54 9.57 22.09
CA LEU A 191 7.75 8.69 22.96
C LEU A 191 6.27 8.99 22.71
N ILE A 192 5.46 7.97 22.49
CA ILE A 192 4.01 8.08 22.28
C ILE A 192 3.32 7.14 23.28
N LEU A 193 2.38 7.70 24.03
CA LEU A 193 1.49 6.97 24.95
C LEU A 193 0.04 7.28 24.57
N GLY A 194 -0.87 6.35 24.83
CA GLY A 194 -2.26 6.61 24.49
C GLY A 194 -3.26 5.59 25.00
N SER A 195 -4.49 5.76 24.55
CA SER A 195 -5.60 4.84 24.80
C SER A 195 -5.20 3.41 24.44
N ASN A 196 -5.92 2.43 24.97
CA ASN A 196 -5.66 1.00 24.71
C ASN A 196 -4.23 0.57 25.09
N LYS A 197 -3.64 1.18 26.12
CA LYS A 197 -2.26 0.89 26.60
C LYS A 197 -1.19 1.09 25.52
N LEU A 198 -1.43 1.97 24.58
CA LEU A 198 -0.44 2.31 23.54
C LEU A 198 0.86 2.80 24.16
N ARG A 199 1.96 2.17 23.80
CA ARG A 199 3.35 2.54 24.11
C ARG A 199 4.16 2.40 22.84
N ARG A 200 4.70 3.52 22.34
CA ARG A 200 5.54 3.53 21.14
C ARG A 200 6.74 4.43 21.34
N VAL A 201 7.90 3.95 20.90
CA VAL A 201 9.14 4.72 20.82
C VAL A 201 9.60 4.74 19.38
N GLU A 202 10.00 5.91 18.90
CA GLU A 202 10.61 6.10 17.58
C GLU A 202 11.94 6.81 17.72
N ALA A 203 12.89 6.47 16.86
CA ALA A 203 14.18 7.13 16.73
C ALA A 203 14.46 7.42 15.25
N ASP A 204 14.97 8.62 14.97
CA ASP A 204 15.47 9.03 13.66
C ASP A 204 16.76 9.80 13.88
N VAL A 205 17.88 9.24 13.44
CA VAL A 205 19.22 9.79 13.68
C VAL A 205 19.97 9.87 12.37
N ASN A 206 20.44 11.06 12.00
CA ASN A 206 21.24 11.31 10.81
C ASN A 206 22.65 11.75 11.21
N LEU A 207 23.66 11.05 10.72
CA LEU A 207 25.07 11.27 11.04
C LEU A 207 25.87 11.43 9.74
N PRO A 208 26.45 12.60 9.44
CA PRO A 208 27.46 12.69 8.39
C PRO A 208 28.74 11.99 8.83
N LEU A 209 29.30 11.16 7.96
CA LEU A 209 30.55 10.43 8.15
C LEU A 209 31.65 11.05 7.25
N GLY A 210 31.92 12.35 7.44
CA GLY A 210 32.74 13.16 6.56
C GLY A 210 31.95 13.72 5.37
N GLU A 211 32.65 14.18 4.34
CA GLU A 211 32.07 14.83 3.15
C GLU A 211 31.44 13.82 2.17
N ALA A 212 31.97 12.60 2.14
CA ALA A 212 31.62 11.59 1.14
C ALA A 212 30.63 10.53 1.63
N ALA A 213 30.30 10.50 2.92
CA ALA A 213 29.40 9.50 3.48
C ALA A 213 28.41 10.11 4.49
N ALA A 214 27.22 9.57 4.55
CA ALA A 214 26.22 9.91 5.55
C ALA A 214 25.41 8.66 5.92
N PHE A 215 25.15 8.50 7.20
CA PHE A 215 24.35 7.40 7.75
C PHE A 215 23.04 7.93 8.35
N ARG A 216 21.94 7.20 8.18
CA ARG A 216 20.68 7.47 8.88
C ARG A 216 20.10 6.19 9.43
N LEU A 217 19.61 6.24 10.67
CA LEU A 217 18.89 5.17 11.31
C LEU A 217 17.47 5.64 11.63
N ASN A 218 16.49 4.91 11.17
CA ASN A 218 15.11 5.01 11.64
C ASN A 218 14.73 3.72 12.35
N ALA A 219 14.13 3.81 13.53
CA ALA A 219 13.67 2.66 14.28
C ALA A 219 12.38 2.98 15.03
N ALA A 220 11.52 2.00 15.20
CA ALA A 220 10.31 2.12 15.99
C ALA A 220 9.99 0.80 16.70
N ARG A 221 9.43 0.90 17.90
CA ARG A 221 8.88 -0.23 18.66
C ARG A 221 7.52 0.17 19.21
N GLU A 222 6.50 -0.67 19.02
CA GLU A 222 5.15 -0.46 19.55
C GLU A 222 4.66 -1.71 20.25
N ASP A 223 4.08 -1.51 21.43
CA ASP A 223 3.29 -2.48 22.19
C ASP A 223 1.97 -1.80 22.56
N SER A 224 0.85 -2.39 22.16
CA SER A 224 -0.47 -1.84 22.45
C SER A 224 -1.53 -2.92 22.56
N GLY A 225 -2.59 -2.62 23.30
CA GLY A 225 -3.86 -3.31 23.18
C GLY A 225 -4.68 -2.77 22.01
N SER A 226 -5.97 -3.00 22.05
CA SER A 226 -6.93 -2.49 21.08
C SER A 226 -8.25 -2.15 21.77
N TYR A 227 -9.11 -1.37 21.11
CA TYR A 227 -10.51 -1.23 21.50
C TYR A 227 -11.32 -2.51 21.26
N ARG A 228 -10.78 -3.45 20.46
CA ARG A 228 -11.37 -4.76 20.23
C ARG A 228 -10.89 -5.73 21.31
N ASP A 229 -11.80 -6.55 21.86
CA ASP A 229 -11.45 -7.56 22.86
C ASP A 229 -10.46 -8.58 22.29
N GLN A 230 -9.59 -9.15 23.12
CA GLN A 230 -8.52 -10.08 22.74
C GLN A 230 -7.40 -9.53 21.85
N GLN A 231 -7.58 -8.38 21.23
CA GLN A 231 -6.63 -7.79 20.29
C GLN A 231 -5.41 -7.20 20.99
N PHE A 232 -4.26 -7.29 20.34
CA PHE A 232 -3.03 -6.58 20.67
C PHE A 232 -2.21 -6.32 19.40
N VAL A 233 -1.25 -5.43 19.49
CA VAL A 233 -0.22 -5.17 18.47
C VAL A 233 1.14 -5.16 19.16
N ASP A 234 2.04 -5.99 18.69
CA ASP A 234 3.46 -6.04 19.06
C ASP A 234 4.26 -5.94 17.76
N ARG A 235 4.87 -4.77 17.50
CA ARG A 235 5.59 -4.55 16.24
C ARG A 235 6.87 -3.75 16.43
N TYR A 236 7.82 -3.97 15.53
CA TYR A 236 8.99 -3.09 15.39
C TYR A 236 9.35 -2.89 13.91
N SER A 237 10.05 -1.80 13.67
CA SER A 237 10.72 -1.48 12.42
C SER A 237 12.12 -0.99 12.71
N PHE A 238 13.11 -1.47 11.91
CA PHE A 238 14.51 -1.08 11.98
C PHE A 238 15.03 -0.82 10.57
N ALA A 239 15.43 0.42 10.28
CA ALA A 239 15.73 0.86 8.93
C ALA A 239 17.00 1.73 8.87
N PRO A 240 18.21 1.14 8.93
CA PRO A 240 19.47 1.85 8.67
C PRO A 240 19.65 2.09 7.17
N SER A 241 20.30 3.19 6.84
CA SER A 241 20.67 3.55 5.47
C SER A 241 22.02 4.28 5.43
N LEU A 242 22.78 4.08 4.34
CA LEU A 242 24.08 4.66 4.11
C LEU A 242 24.15 5.26 2.71
N ALA A 243 24.41 6.55 2.63
CA ALA A 243 24.64 7.27 1.38
C ALA A 243 26.12 7.54 1.19
N LEU A 244 26.65 7.25 0.01
CA LEU A 244 28.04 7.41 -0.36
C LEU A 244 28.16 8.27 -1.63
N LYS A 245 28.99 9.30 -1.63
CA LYS A 245 29.47 10.01 -2.81
C LYS A 245 30.77 9.32 -3.27
N LEU A 246 30.65 8.44 -4.27
CA LEU A 246 31.82 7.71 -4.79
C LEU A 246 32.70 8.61 -5.68
N SER A 247 32.08 9.59 -6.34
CA SER A 247 32.71 10.67 -7.08
C SER A 247 31.78 11.87 -7.16
N LYS A 248 32.19 12.95 -7.85
CA LYS A 248 31.30 14.08 -8.14
C LYS A 248 30.08 13.67 -9.00
N GLN A 249 30.23 12.62 -9.83
CA GLN A 249 29.18 12.13 -10.74
C GLN A 249 28.47 10.88 -10.23
N THR A 250 28.98 10.21 -9.20
CA THR A 250 28.48 8.88 -8.78
C THR A 250 28.10 8.86 -7.31
N SER A 251 26.88 8.47 -7.02
CA SER A 251 26.42 8.21 -5.64
C SER A 251 25.83 6.82 -5.49
N LEU A 252 25.99 6.23 -4.31
CA LEU A 252 25.43 4.94 -3.92
C LEU A 252 24.64 5.12 -2.63
N LEU A 253 23.40 4.64 -2.62
CA LEU A 253 22.54 4.56 -1.44
C LEU A 253 22.27 3.09 -1.12
N LEU A 254 22.63 2.67 0.09
CA LEU A 254 22.35 1.35 0.63
C LEU A 254 21.30 1.48 1.73
N GLN A 255 20.26 0.65 1.68
CA GLN A 255 19.19 0.65 2.66
C GLN A 255 18.88 -0.79 3.08
N TYR A 256 18.66 -0.97 4.36
CA TYR A 256 18.08 -2.18 4.94
C TYR A 256 16.83 -1.81 5.70
N THR A 257 15.82 -2.66 5.67
CA THR A 257 14.63 -2.52 6.51
C THR A 257 14.21 -3.90 7.01
N GLN A 258 14.05 -4.03 8.30
CA GLN A 258 13.38 -5.17 8.93
C GLN A 258 12.11 -4.67 9.61
N ALA A 259 11.01 -5.36 9.37
CA ALA A 259 9.73 -5.09 10.01
C ALA A 259 9.12 -6.40 10.53
N ARG A 260 8.73 -6.41 11.80
CA ARG A 260 7.97 -7.50 12.40
C ARG A 260 6.65 -6.94 12.95
N ASP A 261 5.57 -7.66 12.68
CA ASP A 261 4.25 -7.35 13.23
C ASP A 261 3.61 -8.64 13.76
N GLN A 262 3.18 -8.61 15.02
CA GLN A 262 2.42 -9.68 15.64
C GLN A 262 1.15 -9.12 16.26
N ARG A 263 0.01 -9.74 15.95
CA ARG A 263 -1.31 -9.33 16.42
C ARG A 263 -2.29 -10.49 16.43
N VAL A 264 -3.45 -10.30 17.06
CA VAL A 264 -4.58 -11.22 16.86
C VAL A 264 -5.22 -10.91 15.50
N THR A 265 -5.55 -11.94 14.74
CA THR A 265 -6.28 -11.80 13.47
C THR A 265 -7.77 -11.61 13.77
N ASP A 266 -8.30 -10.43 13.48
CA ASP A 266 -9.71 -10.08 13.68
C ASP A 266 -10.28 -9.48 12.39
N PHE A 267 -11.40 -10.01 11.94
CA PHE A 267 -12.07 -9.51 10.74
C PHE A 267 -13.38 -8.79 11.06
N GLY A 268 -13.61 -8.48 12.34
CA GLY A 268 -14.71 -7.66 12.80
C GLY A 268 -15.96 -8.44 13.18
N ILE A 269 -17.13 -7.93 12.80
CA ILE A 269 -18.45 -8.37 13.24
C ILE A 269 -19.29 -8.87 12.06
N PRO A 270 -20.30 -9.75 12.29
CA PRO A 270 -21.19 -10.22 11.23
C PRO A 270 -22.25 -9.19 10.87
N ALA A 271 -23.02 -9.49 9.82
CA ALA A 271 -24.19 -8.75 9.41
C ALA A 271 -25.49 -9.49 9.78
N LEU A 272 -26.55 -8.71 10.01
CA LEU A 272 -27.92 -9.19 10.21
C LEU A 272 -28.90 -8.26 9.48
N ASN A 273 -29.84 -8.83 8.73
CA ASN A 273 -30.88 -8.08 8.02
C ASN A 273 -30.34 -6.91 7.19
N GLY A 274 -29.26 -7.15 6.45
CA GLY A 274 -28.67 -6.19 5.52
C GLY A 274 -27.82 -5.08 6.18
N ARG A 275 -27.47 -5.20 7.45
CA ARG A 275 -26.67 -4.22 8.20
C ARG A 275 -25.67 -4.90 9.13
N PRO A 276 -24.56 -4.23 9.49
CA PRO A 276 -23.70 -4.67 10.58
C PRO A 276 -24.50 -4.88 11.86
N VAL A 277 -24.22 -5.93 12.61
CA VAL A 277 -24.88 -6.20 13.90
C VAL A 277 -24.59 -5.06 14.87
N ASP A 278 -25.63 -4.58 15.59
CA ASP A 278 -25.47 -3.54 16.62
C ASP A 278 -24.96 -4.15 17.92
N VAL A 279 -23.65 -4.17 18.05
CA VAL A 279 -22.92 -4.64 19.23
C VAL A 279 -21.86 -3.60 19.61
N PRO A 280 -21.29 -3.66 20.84
CA PRO A 280 -20.12 -2.84 21.18
C PRO A 280 -18.99 -3.03 20.18
N ALA A 281 -18.28 -1.95 19.84
CA ALA A 281 -17.13 -2.01 18.92
C ALA A 281 -16.03 -2.97 19.43
N SER A 282 -16.01 -3.28 20.73
CA SER A 282 -15.08 -4.22 21.34
C SER A 282 -15.39 -5.69 21.05
N THR A 283 -16.62 -6.03 20.66
CA THR A 283 -17.08 -7.44 20.52
C THR A 283 -16.23 -8.22 19.52
N TYR A 284 -15.60 -9.29 20.01
CA TYR A 284 -14.72 -10.18 19.22
C TYR A 284 -15.42 -11.51 18.93
N TYR A 285 -15.31 -12.01 17.70
CA TYR A 285 -15.87 -13.29 17.24
C TYR A 285 -14.73 -14.23 16.87
N GLY A 286 -14.21 -14.96 17.85
CA GLY A 286 -13.08 -15.87 17.62
C GLY A 286 -12.79 -16.71 18.87
N SER A 287 -11.54 -17.16 19.03
CA SER A 287 -11.12 -17.95 20.18
C SER A 287 -11.15 -17.13 21.47
N GLY A 288 -11.60 -17.75 22.56
CA GLY A 288 -11.49 -17.19 23.90
C GLY A 288 -10.06 -17.05 24.42
N ASN A 289 -9.10 -17.66 23.73
CA ASN A 289 -7.67 -17.51 23.96
C ASN A 289 -6.95 -17.09 22.67
N ALA A 290 -7.41 -15.96 22.08
CA ALA A 290 -6.96 -15.51 20.77
C ALA A 290 -5.46 -15.25 20.67
N ARG A 291 -4.81 -14.82 21.77
CA ARG A 291 -3.35 -14.63 21.81
C ARG A 291 -2.55 -15.91 21.55
N ARG A 292 -3.14 -17.08 21.79
CA ARG A 292 -2.55 -18.39 21.47
C ARG A 292 -3.07 -18.95 20.16
N ASP A 293 -4.36 -18.79 19.89
CA ASP A 293 -5.08 -19.58 18.89
C ASP A 293 -5.28 -18.83 17.56
N ASP A 294 -5.32 -17.48 17.58
CA ASP A 294 -5.71 -16.64 16.44
C ASP A 294 -4.67 -15.55 16.16
N THR A 295 -3.38 -15.81 16.39
CA THR A 295 -2.31 -14.84 16.10
C THR A 295 -1.88 -14.87 14.64
N SER A 296 -1.48 -13.70 14.15
CA SER A 296 -0.73 -13.50 12.93
C SER A 296 0.63 -12.91 13.27
N THR A 297 1.70 -13.50 12.75
CA THR A 297 3.07 -12.99 12.85
C THR A 297 3.63 -12.85 11.45
N SER A 298 4.08 -11.66 11.09
CA SER A 298 4.80 -11.40 9.84
C SER A 298 6.19 -10.85 10.12
N LEU A 299 7.17 -11.27 9.31
CA LEU A 299 8.53 -10.77 9.32
C LEU A 299 8.93 -10.44 7.89
N VAL A 300 9.47 -9.24 7.68
CA VAL A 300 9.92 -8.76 6.37
C VAL A 300 11.33 -8.20 6.50
N ASP A 301 12.23 -8.69 5.66
CA ASP A 301 13.57 -8.12 5.48
C ASP A 301 13.70 -7.59 4.06
N THR A 302 14.21 -6.39 3.90
CA THR A 302 14.41 -5.73 2.59
C THR A 302 15.79 -5.11 2.51
N TYR A 303 16.51 -5.41 1.44
CA TYR A 303 17.82 -4.85 1.10
C TYR A 303 17.69 -4.09 -0.21
N THR A 304 18.08 -2.83 -0.26
CA THR A 304 18.01 -2.00 -1.48
C THR A 304 19.32 -1.28 -1.69
N ALA A 305 19.83 -1.34 -2.93
CA ALA A 305 20.98 -0.59 -3.38
C ALA A 305 20.58 0.29 -4.57
N THR A 306 20.82 1.59 -4.49
CA THR A 306 20.56 2.55 -5.59
C THR A 306 21.84 3.24 -5.99
N LEU A 307 22.27 3.02 -7.23
CA LEU A 307 23.38 3.69 -7.87
C LEU A 307 22.86 4.79 -8.79
N ASN A 308 23.34 6.02 -8.64
CA ASN A 308 23.10 7.09 -9.59
C ASN A 308 24.46 7.51 -10.19
N HIS A 309 24.48 7.68 -11.50
CA HIS A 309 25.66 8.18 -12.22
C HIS A 309 25.25 9.17 -13.31
N SER A 310 25.86 10.34 -13.31
CA SER A 310 25.73 11.34 -14.38
C SER A 310 26.96 11.30 -15.27
N PHE A 311 26.79 10.83 -16.50
CA PHE A 311 27.88 10.85 -17.50
C PHE A 311 28.24 12.28 -17.89
N ASN A 312 27.22 13.15 -17.97
CA ASN A 312 27.30 14.57 -18.21
C ASN A 312 25.97 15.24 -17.83
N ASP A 313 25.78 16.52 -18.12
CA ASP A 313 24.59 17.31 -17.76
C ASP A 313 23.31 16.85 -18.43
N VAL A 314 23.40 16.11 -19.54
CA VAL A 314 22.25 15.68 -20.35
C VAL A 314 21.98 14.17 -20.27
N PHE A 315 22.95 13.36 -19.84
CA PHE A 315 22.81 11.91 -19.80
C PHE A 315 23.19 11.33 -18.43
N SER A 316 22.25 10.59 -17.84
CA SER A 316 22.43 9.95 -16.54
C SER A 316 21.77 8.57 -16.50
N VAL A 317 22.23 7.75 -15.56
CA VAL A 317 21.67 6.44 -15.25
C VAL A 317 21.37 6.32 -13.76
N ARG A 318 20.25 5.71 -13.45
CA ARG A 318 19.90 5.22 -12.12
C ARG A 318 19.65 3.72 -12.20
N ASN A 319 20.38 2.94 -11.38
CA ASN A 319 20.10 1.52 -11.19
C ASN A 319 19.66 1.29 -9.74
N THR A 320 18.58 0.58 -9.55
CA THR A 320 18.12 0.18 -8.23
C THR A 320 17.88 -1.31 -8.19
N THR A 321 18.52 -1.98 -7.23
CA THR A 321 18.36 -3.41 -6.97
C THR A 321 17.75 -3.59 -5.58
N ARG A 322 16.71 -4.40 -5.48
CA ARG A 322 16.08 -4.82 -4.22
C ARG A 322 16.06 -6.33 -4.11
N TYR A 323 16.38 -6.84 -2.92
CA TYR A 323 16.05 -8.19 -2.49
C TYR A 323 15.15 -8.10 -1.24
N TYR A 324 14.18 -9.01 -1.12
CA TYR A 324 13.37 -9.11 0.08
C TYR A 324 13.08 -10.58 0.44
N SER A 325 12.80 -10.80 1.72
CA SER A 325 12.16 -12.01 2.25
C SER A 325 10.96 -11.63 3.10
N TYR A 326 9.95 -12.48 3.09
CA TYR A 326 8.71 -12.30 3.84
C TYR A 326 8.25 -13.65 4.37
N GLU A 327 8.00 -13.71 5.69
CA GLU A 327 7.46 -14.86 6.39
C GLU A 327 6.13 -14.50 7.02
N LEU A 328 5.15 -15.40 6.95
CA LEU A 328 3.84 -15.25 7.58
C LEU A 328 3.42 -16.56 8.23
N ASP A 329 3.13 -16.48 9.53
CA ASP A 329 2.37 -17.47 10.28
C ASP A 329 1.08 -16.85 10.76
N ARG A 330 -0.06 -17.29 10.22
CA ARG A 330 -1.37 -16.78 10.59
C ARG A 330 -2.31 -17.91 10.99
N TYR A 331 -2.93 -17.74 12.15
CA TYR A 331 -4.07 -18.53 12.61
C TYR A 331 -5.26 -17.60 12.78
N ASN A 332 -6.45 -18.07 12.45
CA ASN A 332 -7.66 -17.28 12.66
C ASN A 332 -8.91 -18.13 12.87
N THR A 333 -9.80 -17.61 13.70
CA THR A 333 -11.19 -18.06 13.85
C THR A 333 -12.09 -16.85 13.57
N LEU A 334 -12.96 -16.94 12.58
CA LEU A 334 -13.65 -15.79 12.02
C LEU A 334 -15.17 -16.05 11.89
N PRO A 335 -16.04 -15.01 12.01
CA PRO A 335 -17.47 -15.11 11.76
C PRO A 335 -17.79 -15.12 10.25
N SER A 336 -17.05 -15.95 9.47
CA SER A 336 -17.16 -16.02 8.02
C SER A 336 -18.17 -17.07 7.51
N GLY A 337 -18.81 -17.80 8.42
CA GLY A 337 -19.91 -18.70 8.11
C GLY A 337 -21.24 -17.96 7.90
N THR A 338 -22.31 -18.71 7.62
CA THR A 338 -23.64 -18.13 7.42
C THR A 338 -24.23 -17.57 8.71
N THR A 339 -24.89 -16.42 8.61
CA THR A 339 -25.73 -15.84 9.68
C THR A 339 -27.15 -16.38 9.56
N ASP A 340 -27.70 -16.84 10.68
CA ASP A 340 -29.06 -17.30 10.81
C ASP A 340 -29.89 -16.24 11.54
N PRO A 341 -30.80 -15.57 10.87
CA PRO A 341 -31.61 -14.51 11.47
C PRO A 341 -32.69 -15.03 12.43
N VAL A 342 -33.04 -16.33 12.36
CA VAL A 342 -34.02 -16.95 13.26
C VAL A 342 -33.34 -17.42 14.53
N ALA A 343 -32.25 -18.16 14.41
CA ALA A 343 -31.45 -18.62 15.54
C ALA A 343 -30.58 -17.52 16.16
N LEU A 344 -30.52 -16.34 15.55
CA LEU A 344 -29.64 -15.22 15.93
C LEU A 344 -28.19 -15.67 16.18
N ALA A 345 -27.66 -16.45 15.23
CA ALA A 345 -26.37 -17.09 15.35
C ALA A 345 -25.54 -17.00 14.06
N VAL A 346 -24.22 -16.98 14.20
CA VAL A 346 -23.27 -16.99 13.08
C VAL A 346 -22.27 -18.15 13.21
N GLY A 347 -21.89 -18.74 12.10
CA GLY A 347 -20.87 -19.78 12.02
C GLY A 347 -19.47 -19.18 12.14
N LEU A 348 -18.64 -19.76 13.03
CA LEU A 348 -17.21 -19.46 13.11
C LEU A 348 -16.42 -20.49 12.30
N THR A 349 -15.61 -20.03 11.37
CA THR A 349 -14.68 -20.88 10.60
C THR A 349 -13.26 -20.70 11.09
N ARG A 350 -12.45 -21.79 11.07
CA ARG A 350 -11.06 -21.78 11.50
C ARG A 350 -10.13 -22.13 10.36
N SER A 351 -9.06 -21.34 10.21
CA SER A 351 -8.02 -21.61 9.23
C SER A 351 -6.63 -21.18 9.73
N ALA A 352 -5.60 -21.73 9.07
CA ALA A 352 -4.22 -21.28 9.22
C ALA A 352 -3.63 -21.04 7.82
N VAL A 353 -2.75 -20.05 7.71
CA VAL A 353 -2.02 -19.72 6.48
C VAL A 353 -0.55 -19.50 6.81
N PHE A 354 0.31 -20.23 6.08
CA PHE A 354 1.76 -20.12 6.16
C PHE A 354 2.29 -19.68 4.81
N ARG A 355 3.21 -18.72 4.81
CA ARG A 355 3.86 -18.22 3.59
C ARG A 355 5.32 -17.94 3.86
N ASP A 356 6.16 -18.47 2.97
CA ASP A 356 7.55 -18.09 2.82
C ASP A 356 7.71 -17.48 1.43
N GLU A 357 8.13 -16.24 1.35
CA GLU A 357 8.27 -15.51 0.10
C GLU A 357 9.62 -14.83 0.04
N SER A 358 10.21 -14.83 -1.13
CA SER A 358 11.41 -14.06 -1.41
C SER A 358 11.40 -13.57 -2.85
N GLY A 359 12.08 -12.47 -3.10
CA GLY A 359 12.19 -11.95 -4.44
C GLY A 359 13.29 -10.93 -4.60
N TRP A 360 13.66 -10.71 -5.85
CA TRP A 360 14.57 -9.63 -6.23
C TRP A 360 13.99 -8.88 -7.43
N PHE A 361 14.28 -7.59 -7.47
CA PHE A 361 13.99 -6.70 -8.58
C PHE A 361 15.22 -5.87 -8.89
N ASN A 362 15.50 -5.68 -10.16
CA ASN A 362 16.46 -4.70 -10.67
C ASN A 362 15.77 -3.80 -11.67
N GLN A 363 15.94 -2.51 -11.52
CA GLN A 363 15.43 -1.50 -12.42
C GLN A 363 16.55 -0.54 -12.80
N THR A 364 16.73 -0.36 -14.11
CA THR A 364 17.70 0.57 -14.68
C THR A 364 16.97 1.61 -15.49
N ASP A 365 17.15 2.86 -15.13
CA ASP A 365 16.56 4.05 -15.78
C ASP A 365 17.67 4.90 -16.38
N PHE A 366 17.63 5.14 -17.70
CA PHE A 366 18.48 6.08 -18.41
C PHE A 366 17.68 7.34 -18.71
N THR A 367 18.19 8.49 -18.32
CA THR A 367 17.58 9.80 -18.63
C THR A 367 18.46 10.54 -19.62
N TYR A 368 17.87 11.03 -20.71
CA TYR A 368 18.56 11.82 -21.72
C TYR A 368 17.77 13.10 -22.02
N LYS A 369 18.44 14.25 -21.86
CA LYS A 369 17.89 15.59 -22.13
C LYS A 369 18.47 16.14 -23.40
N ASN A 370 17.63 16.60 -24.30
CA ASN A 370 18.07 17.21 -25.55
C ASN A 370 17.12 18.32 -26.01
N THR A 371 17.48 18.97 -27.10
CA THR A 371 16.61 19.88 -27.84
C THR A 371 16.62 19.42 -29.29
N LEU A 372 15.48 18.92 -29.76
CA LEU A 372 15.28 18.42 -31.11
C LEU A 372 14.19 19.23 -31.79
N GLY A 373 14.47 19.78 -32.98
CA GLY A 373 13.50 20.60 -33.72
C GLY A 373 13.03 21.87 -32.97
N GLY A 374 13.85 22.38 -32.03
CA GLY A 374 13.48 23.51 -31.16
C GLY A 374 12.71 23.13 -29.89
N PHE A 375 12.31 21.89 -29.74
CA PHE A 375 11.57 21.37 -28.56
C PHE A 375 12.54 20.80 -27.52
N LYS A 376 12.40 21.23 -26.26
CA LYS A 376 13.15 20.60 -25.15
C LYS A 376 12.49 19.27 -24.80
N GLN A 377 13.28 18.22 -24.74
CA GLN A 377 12.83 16.84 -24.46
C GLN A 377 13.60 16.24 -23.30
N GLU A 378 12.90 15.42 -22.51
CA GLU A 378 13.48 14.56 -21.48
C GLU A 378 13.01 13.12 -21.73
N TRP A 379 13.90 12.32 -22.30
CA TRP A 379 13.69 10.90 -22.55
C TRP A 379 14.03 10.08 -21.33
N LEU A 380 13.18 9.11 -21.03
CA LEU A 380 13.40 8.07 -20.04
C LEU A 380 13.32 6.71 -20.74
N PHE A 381 14.43 5.98 -20.79
CA PHE A 381 14.46 4.60 -21.19
C PHE A 381 14.69 3.72 -19.96
N GLY A 382 13.89 2.68 -19.76
CA GLY A 382 13.97 1.82 -18.59
C GLY A 382 13.91 0.33 -18.89
N LEU A 383 14.63 -0.44 -18.09
CA LEU A 383 14.65 -1.89 -18.06
C LEU A 383 14.32 -2.34 -16.63
N GLU A 384 13.37 -3.26 -16.49
CA GLU A 384 13.03 -3.91 -15.22
C GLU A 384 13.13 -5.42 -15.38
N MET A 385 13.77 -6.06 -14.42
CA MET A 385 13.84 -7.52 -14.30
C MET A 385 13.57 -7.91 -12.85
N GLY A 386 12.90 -9.03 -12.63
CA GLY A 386 12.67 -9.51 -11.28
C GLY A 386 12.17 -10.94 -11.25
N GLN A 387 12.35 -11.57 -10.11
CA GLN A 387 11.81 -12.89 -9.80
C GLN A 387 11.28 -12.90 -8.38
N GLN A 388 10.10 -13.45 -8.18
CA GLN A 388 9.49 -13.69 -6.88
C GLN A 388 9.18 -15.18 -6.75
N LYS A 389 9.41 -15.73 -5.55
CA LYS A 389 9.10 -17.11 -5.19
C LYS A 389 8.29 -17.14 -3.93
N ARG A 390 7.21 -17.90 -3.92
CA ARG A 390 6.37 -18.10 -2.73
C ARG A 390 6.10 -19.58 -2.52
N ARG A 391 6.37 -20.06 -1.31
CA ARG A 391 5.77 -21.27 -0.78
C ARG A 391 4.58 -20.89 0.09
N SER A 392 3.42 -21.47 -0.17
CA SER A 392 2.21 -21.17 0.59
C SER A 392 1.46 -22.43 0.95
N GLN A 393 0.95 -22.47 2.17
CA GLN A 393 0.06 -23.52 2.67
C GLN A 393 -1.15 -22.89 3.36
N SER A 394 -2.34 -23.37 3.09
CA SER A 394 -3.57 -22.95 3.74
C SER A 394 -4.30 -24.16 4.28
N ILE A 395 -4.57 -24.20 5.59
CA ILE A 395 -5.24 -25.29 6.27
C ILE A 395 -6.60 -24.79 6.73
N SER A 396 -7.66 -25.53 6.46
CA SER A 396 -9.02 -25.19 6.91
C SER A 396 -9.57 -26.31 7.79
N ALA A 397 -10.15 -25.95 8.91
CA ALA A 397 -10.96 -26.84 9.73
C ALA A 397 -12.47 -26.64 9.48
N GLY A 398 -12.83 -25.77 8.51
CA GLY A 398 -14.21 -25.42 8.23
C GLY A 398 -14.90 -24.71 9.39
N GLN A 399 -16.21 -24.90 9.55
CA GLN A 399 -16.98 -24.34 10.65
C GLN A 399 -16.70 -25.14 11.93
N VAL A 400 -16.18 -24.46 12.95
CA VAL A 400 -15.78 -25.06 14.24
C VAL A 400 -16.74 -24.74 15.38
N ALA A 401 -17.53 -23.70 15.25
CA ALA A 401 -18.53 -23.31 16.24
C ALA A 401 -19.66 -22.52 15.59
N ARG A 402 -20.75 -22.37 16.33
CA ARG A 402 -21.85 -21.45 16.04
C ARG A 402 -22.15 -20.65 17.29
N VAL A 403 -22.14 -19.33 17.19
CA VAL A 403 -22.24 -18.44 18.34
C VAL A 403 -23.35 -17.42 18.15
N SER A 404 -23.87 -16.88 19.28
CA SER A 404 -24.81 -15.77 19.23
C SER A 404 -24.21 -14.57 18.50
N ILE A 405 -25.00 -13.91 17.64
CA ILE A 405 -24.59 -12.70 16.95
C ILE A 405 -24.50 -11.47 17.88
N PHE A 406 -25.17 -11.46 19.03
CA PHE A 406 -25.17 -10.35 19.99
C PHE A 406 -24.21 -10.58 21.17
N ASN A 407 -24.00 -11.84 21.53
CA ASN A 407 -23.10 -12.22 22.61
C ASN A 407 -22.37 -13.52 22.26
N PRO A 408 -21.26 -13.44 21.49
CA PRO A 408 -20.56 -14.62 21.00
C PRO A 408 -19.92 -15.47 22.09
N GLY A 409 -19.71 -14.91 23.29
CA GLY A 409 -19.04 -15.60 24.40
C GLY A 409 -17.58 -15.93 24.09
N LEU A 410 -16.98 -16.72 24.96
CA LEU A 410 -15.61 -17.25 24.78
C LEU A 410 -15.70 -18.65 24.15
N VAL A 411 -15.09 -18.83 22.98
CA VAL A 411 -15.12 -20.09 22.24
C VAL A 411 -13.81 -20.84 22.42
N SER A 412 -13.92 -22.13 22.84
CA SER A 412 -12.78 -23.03 22.75
C SER A 412 -12.68 -23.58 21.32
N VAL A 413 -11.55 -23.34 20.67
CA VAL A 413 -11.35 -23.77 19.29
C VAL A 413 -10.54 -25.07 19.24
N PRO A 414 -10.92 -26.05 18.35
CA PRO A 414 -10.19 -27.29 18.23
C PRO A 414 -8.83 -27.08 17.56
N ALA A 415 -7.87 -27.95 17.87
CA ALA A 415 -6.66 -28.07 17.08
C ALA A 415 -6.96 -28.57 15.66
N PHE A 416 -6.07 -28.28 14.70
CA PHE A 416 -6.17 -28.86 13.36
C PHE A 416 -5.93 -30.37 13.42
N THR A 417 -6.83 -31.14 12.85
CA THR A 417 -6.75 -32.63 12.82
C THR A 417 -5.83 -33.12 11.71
N ALA A 418 -5.43 -34.40 11.78
CA ALA A 418 -4.71 -35.05 10.69
C ALA A 418 -5.48 -34.98 9.36
N ALA A 419 -6.82 -35.07 9.39
CA ALA A 419 -7.67 -34.92 8.22
C ALA A 419 -7.59 -33.51 7.61
N ASN A 420 -7.57 -32.45 8.45
CA ASN A 420 -7.40 -31.07 7.95
C ASN A 420 -6.05 -30.89 7.26
N LEU A 421 -4.97 -31.49 7.79
CA LEU A 421 -3.62 -31.43 7.23
C LEU A 421 -3.46 -32.27 5.95
N ALA A 422 -4.24 -33.35 5.82
CA ALA A 422 -4.22 -34.23 4.65
C ALA A 422 -5.12 -33.76 3.50
N ALA A 423 -5.99 -32.77 3.76
CA ALA A 423 -6.92 -32.24 2.75
C ALA A 423 -6.16 -31.67 1.52
N ASP A 424 -6.76 -31.83 0.34
CA ASP A 424 -6.20 -31.31 -0.93
C ASP A 424 -5.98 -29.78 -0.89
N SER A 425 -6.83 -29.04 -0.17
CA SER A 425 -6.68 -27.62 0.04
C SER A 425 -5.49 -27.23 0.94
N ALA A 426 -4.99 -28.16 1.73
CA ALA A 426 -3.84 -27.99 2.62
C ALA A 426 -2.50 -28.38 1.98
N ILE A 427 -2.50 -28.82 0.72
CA ILE A 427 -1.27 -29.17 -0.01
C ILE A 427 -0.46 -27.89 -0.24
N PRO A 428 0.81 -27.81 0.24
CA PRO A 428 1.65 -26.67 -0.06
C PRO A 428 1.87 -26.50 -1.55
N ASN A 429 1.91 -25.25 -2.00
CA ASN A 429 2.29 -24.91 -3.37
C ASN A 429 3.52 -24.01 -3.39
N ASN A 430 4.30 -24.16 -4.46
CA ASN A 430 5.45 -23.32 -4.76
C ASN A 430 5.16 -22.58 -6.06
N THR A 431 5.07 -21.26 -6.00
CA THR A 431 4.84 -20.40 -7.16
C THR A 431 6.06 -19.53 -7.43
N THR A 432 6.50 -19.50 -8.67
CA THR A 432 7.54 -18.59 -9.16
C THR A 432 6.92 -17.63 -10.15
N GLN A 433 7.30 -16.36 -10.06
CA GLN A 433 6.93 -15.28 -10.97
C GLN A 433 8.18 -14.61 -11.50
N ASP A 434 8.34 -14.50 -12.82
CA ASP A 434 9.41 -13.77 -13.48
C ASP A 434 8.84 -12.57 -14.22
N VAL A 435 9.52 -11.44 -14.12
CA VAL A 435 9.13 -10.16 -14.75
C VAL A 435 10.26 -9.67 -15.63
N LEU A 436 9.92 -9.29 -16.85
CA LEU A 436 10.75 -8.50 -17.75
C LEU A 436 9.92 -7.35 -18.28
N GLY A 437 10.37 -6.11 -18.07
CA GLY A 437 9.73 -4.91 -18.57
C GLY A 437 10.72 -3.99 -19.27
N VAL A 438 10.35 -3.46 -20.44
CA VAL A 438 11.11 -2.44 -21.17
C VAL A 438 10.18 -1.27 -21.47
N TYR A 439 10.61 -0.05 -21.17
CA TYR A 439 9.77 1.13 -21.37
C TYR A 439 10.55 2.31 -21.89
N LEU A 440 9.82 3.14 -22.61
CA LEU A 440 10.29 4.41 -23.14
C LEU A 440 9.25 5.48 -22.86
N GLN A 441 9.70 6.65 -22.43
CA GLN A 441 8.86 7.82 -22.22
C GLN A 441 9.58 9.05 -22.70
N ASP A 442 8.85 9.99 -23.27
CA ASP A 442 9.31 11.33 -23.61
C ASP A 442 8.42 12.40 -22.97
N GLN A 443 9.04 13.39 -22.36
CA GLN A 443 8.43 14.61 -21.86
C GLN A 443 8.91 15.76 -22.72
N VAL A 444 7.99 16.36 -23.49
CA VAL A 444 8.30 17.39 -24.48
C VAL A 444 7.73 18.73 -24.06
N THR A 445 8.57 19.76 -24.02
CA THR A 445 8.13 21.15 -23.93
C THR A 445 7.96 21.69 -25.35
N LEU A 446 6.71 21.72 -25.83
CA LEU A 446 6.35 22.14 -27.18
C LEU A 446 6.44 23.66 -27.33
N THR A 447 5.95 24.39 -26.35
CA THR A 447 6.03 25.85 -26.26
C THR A 447 6.15 26.28 -24.82
N LYS A 448 6.22 27.57 -24.52
CA LYS A 448 6.15 28.11 -23.16
C LYS A 448 4.91 27.59 -22.40
N ASN A 449 3.79 27.41 -23.10
CA ASN A 449 2.50 27.10 -22.50
C ASN A 449 2.03 25.66 -22.72
N TRP A 450 2.68 24.89 -23.60
CA TRP A 450 2.27 23.54 -23.93
C TRP A 450 3.36 22.53 -23.69
N LYS A 451 3.00 21.45 -22.97
CA LYS A 451 3.86 20.29 -22.75
C LYS A 451 3.10 19.03 -23.15
N ALA A 452 3.83 18.04 -23.61
CA ALA A 452 3.29 16.72 -23.92
C ALA A 452 4.10 15.65 -23.20
N LEU A 453 3.44 14.55 -22.89
CA LEU A 453 4.06 13.34 -22.37
C LEU A 453 3.53 12.16 -23.18
N ALA A 454 4.43 11.30 -23.64
CA ALA A 454 4.07 10.03 -24.26
C ALA A 454 4.98 8.93 -23.72
N GLY A 455 4.45 7.75 -23.57
CA GLY A 455 5.23 6.60 -23.11
C GLY A 455 4.57 5.28 -23.47
N ILE A 456 5.39 4.25 -23.59
CA ILE A 456 4.97 2.89 -23.85
C ILE A 456 5.86 1.93 -23.08
N ARG A 457 5.28 0.83 -22.59
CA ARG A 457 6.00 -0.26 -21.96
C ARG A 457 5.55 -1.59 -22.55
N TYR A 458 6.49 -2.49 -22.73
CA TYR A 458 6.27 -3.90 -22.97
C TYR A 458 6.63 -4.69 -21.71
N ASP A 459 5.76 -5.61 -21.32
CA ASP A 459 5.98 -6.53 -20.22
C ASP A 459 5.84 -7.99 -20.70
N GLU A 460 6.73 -8.85 -20.21
CA GLU A 460 6.58 -10.29 -20.19
C GLU A 460 6.54 -10.76 -18.75
N PHE A 461 5.45 -11.43 -18.36
CA PHE A 461 5.21 -11.94 -17.02
C PHE A 461 4.97 -13.43 -17.07
N LYS A 462 5.90 -14.20 -16.49
CA LYS A 462 5.82 -15.66 -16.43
C LYS A 462 5.44 -16.10 -15.04
N GLN A 463 4.54 -17.07 -14.94
CA GLN A 463 4.17 -17.71 -13.70
C GLN A 463 4.26 -19.23 -13.84
N SER A 464 4.72 -19.88 -12.77
CA SER A 464 4.64 -21.34 -12.64
C SER A 464 4.25 -21.71 -11.22
N THR A 465 3.37 -22.67 -11.07
CA THR A 465 2.93 -23.19 -9.76
C THR A 465 3.05 -24.71 -9.76
N THR A 466 3.70 -25.25 -8.73
CA THR A 466 3.79 -26.68 -8.45
C THR A 466 3.17 -26.98 -7.10
N TYR A 467 2.48 -28.11 -6.99
CA TYR A 467 1.91 -28.61 -5.74
C TYR A 467 2.69 -29.83 -5.27
N GLU A 468 3.06 -29.89 -3.99
CA GLU A 468 3.96 -30.93 -3.45
C GLU A 468 3.46 -32.37 -3.66
N ARG A 469 2.14 -32.56 -3.84
CA ARG A 469 1.51 -33.88 -4.01
C ARG A 469 0.77 -34.05 -5.35
N LYS A 470 0.89 -33.10 -6.28
CA LYS A 470 0.24 -33.15 -7.61
C LYS A 470 1.30 -33.17 -8.70
N LEU A 471 1.10 -33.99 -9.72
CA LEU A 471 2.13 -34.29 -10.71
C LEU A 471 2.28 -33.25 -11.82
N ALA A 472 1.26 -32.46 -12.15
CA ALA A 472 1.31 -31.51 -13.25
C ALA A 472 1.55 -30.08 -12.77
N PRO A 473 2.67 -29.44 -13.12
CA PRO A 473 2.87 -28.01 -12.88
C PRO A 473 1.92 -27.18 -13.76
N LEU A 474 1.47 -26.05 -13.22
CA LEU A 474 0.77 -25.06 -14.00
C LEU A 474 1.76 -23.97 -14.41
N ALA A 475 1.71 -23.54 -15.67
CA ALA A 475 2.55 -22.45 -16.16
C ALA A 475 1.78 -21.55 -17.12
N ARG A 476 2.10 -20.26 -17.08
CA ARG A 476 1.51 -19.24 -17.94
C ARG A 476 2.51 -18.13 -18.23
N THR A 477 2.41 -17.55 -19.43
CA THR A 477 3.13 -16.33 -19.80
C THR A 477 2.14 -15.31 -20.33
N ASP A 478 2.07 -14.17 -19.69
CA ASP A 478 1.31 -13.01 -20.14
C ASP A 478 2.23 -11.97 -20.77
N ARG A 479 1.81 -11.36 -21.87
CA ARG A 479 2.52 -10.29 -22.56
C ARG A 479 1.58 -9.12 -22.78
N ALA A 480 2.07 -7.91 -22.52
CA ALA A 480 1.23 -6.73 -22.64
C ALA A 480 2.02 -5.49 -23.06
N PHE A 481 1.33 -4.61 -23.80
CA PHE A 481 1.75 -3.25 -24.05
C PHE A 481 0.90 -2.29 -23.22
N SER A 482 1.55 -1.36 -22.53
CA SER A 482 0.92 -0.36 -21.68
C SER A 482 1.31 1.04 -22.18
N PRO A 483 0.48 1.68 -23.02
CA PRO A 483 0.71 3.05 -23.46
C PRO A 483 0.18 4.06 -22.44
N ARG A 484 0.77 5.27 -22.43
CA ARG A 484 0.22 6.50 -21.86
C ARG A 484 0.51 7.70 -22.75
N ALA A 485 -0.38 8.68 -22.69
CA ALA A 485 -0.19 9.96 -23.36
C ALA A 485 -0.86 11.06 -22.55
N GLY A 486 -0.33 12.26 -22.60
CA GLY A 486 -0.91 13.40 -21.93
C GLY A 486 -0.47 14.71 -22.56
N LEU A 487 -1.38 15.67 -22.53
CA LEU A 487 -1.16 17.04 -22.99
C LEU A 487 -1.42 17.98 -21.83
N VAL A 488 -0.52 18.94 -21.61
CA VAL A 488 -0.62 19.93 -20.54
C VAL A 488 -0.61 21.32 -21.17
N TRP A 489 -1.59 22.13 -20.80
CA TRP A 489 -1.70 23.52 -21.16
C TRP A 489 -1.55 24.42 -19.94
N GLN A 490 -0.56 25.31 -19.96
CA GLN A 490 -0.21 26.24 -18.89
C GLN A 490 -0.35 27.68 -19.38
N PRO A 491 -1.55 28.29 -19.33
CA PRO A 491 -1.74 29.67 -19.77
C PRO A 491 -0.96 30.65 -18.89
N THR A 492 -0.76 30.33 -17.62
CA THR A 492 0.04 31.09 -16.65
C THR A 492 0.88 30.16 -15.79
N ASP A 493 1.80 30.71 -15.01
CA ASP A 493 2.59 29.93 -14.05
C ASP A 493 1.75 29.34 -12.90
N ALA A 494 0.58 29.92 -12.62
CA ALA A 494 -0.35 29.47 -11.59
C ALA A 494 -1.40 28.47 -12.08
N GLN A 495 -1.50 28.20 -13.39
CA GLN A 495 -2.56 27.40 -13.98
C GLN A 495 -1.99 26.30 -14.86
N SER A 496 -2.46 25.09 -14.67
CA SER A 496 -2.11 23.94 -15.51
C SER A 496 -3.35 23.10 -15.75
N HIS A 497 -3.71 22.88 -17.00
CA HIS A 497 -4.83 22.04 -17.42
C HIS A 497 -4.28 20.87 -18.21
N TYR A 498 -4.86 19.69 -18.05
CA TYR A 498 -4.37 18.52 -18.76
C TYR A 498 -5.49 17.60 -19.23
N LEU A 499 -5.16 16.86 -20.28
CA LEU A 499 -5.90 15.68 -20.75
C LEU A 499 -4.93 14.52 -20.81
N SER A 500 -5.33 13.36 -20.33
CA SER A 500 -4.50 12.17 -20.38
C SER A 500 -5.27 10.89 -20.68
N TYR A 501 -4.54 9.95 -21.26
CA TYR A 501 -4.93 8.57 -21.48
C TYR A 501 -3.86 7.65 -20.91
N SER A 502 -4.28 6.62 -20.20
CA SER A 502 -3.37 5.57 -19.72
C SER A 502 -4.02 4.19 -19.72
N ARG A 503 -3.20 3.16 -19.90
CA ARG A 503 -3.62 1.76 -19.88
C ARG A 503 -2.68 0.95 -19.00
N SER A 504 -3.25 -0.02 -18.26
CA SER A 504 -2.51 -1.04 -17.54
C SER A 504 -3.08 -2.42 -17.82
N PHE A 505 -2.33 -3.44 -17.42
CA PHE A 505 -2.78 -4.82 -17.44
C PHE A 505 -2.57 -5.46 -16.07
N GLN A 506 -3.40 -6.44 -15.76
CA GLN A 506 -3.25 -7.27 -14.57
C GLN A 506 -3.23 -8.72 -14.98
N PRO A 507 -2.12 -9.46 -14.75
CA PRO A 507 -2.03 -10.88 -15.07
C PRO A 507 -3.18 -11.66 -14.45
N SER A 508 -3.63 -12.72 -15.13
CA SER A 508 -4.78 -13.51 -14.70
C SER A 508 -4.62 -14.15 -13.31
N ALA A 509 -3.40 -14.33 -12.87
CA ALA A 509 -3.05 -14.93 -11.59
C ALA A 509 -2.08 -14.07 -10.76
N GLU A 510 -2.26 -12.74 -10.79
CA GLU A 510 -1.53 -11.84 -9.91
C GLU A 510 -1.69 -12.26 -8.45
N THR A 511 -0.73 -11.87 -7.59
CA THR A 511 -0.67 -12.27 -6.17
C THR A 511 -0.49 -13.78 -5.94
N PHE A 512 0.19 -14.48 -6.87
CA PHE A 512 0.50 -15.91 -6.80
C PHE A 512 -0.73 -16.83 -6.79
N ALA A 513 -1.76 -16.46 -7.53
CA ALA A 513 -3.06 -17.15 -7.54
C ALA A 513 -3.25 -18.05 -8.78
N LEU A 514 -2.17 -18.52 -9.45
CA LEU A 514 -2.28 -19.40 -10.60
C LEU A 514 -2.88 -20.75 -10.20
N ALA A 515 -4.00 -21.09 -10.83
CA ALA A 515 -4.78 -22.30 -10.57
C ALA A 515 -5.30 -22.89 -11.88
N GLY A 516 -5.74 -24.15 -11.84
CA GLY A 516 -6.33 -24.80 -13.02
C GLY A 516 -7.56 -24.09 -13.58
N SER A 517 -8.32 -23.41 -12.72
CA SER A 517 -9.51 -22.64 -13.12
C SER A 517 -9.20 -21.35 -13.90
N ASN A 518 -7.98 -20.80 -13.79
CA ASN A 518 -7.64 -19.51 -14.38
C ASN A 518 -6.38 -19.53 -15.28
N VAL A 519 -5.72 -20.66 -15.45
CA VAL A 519 -4.50 -20.77 -16.26
C VAL A 519 -4.72 -20.40 -17.73
N GLY A 520 -5.93 -20.58 -18.25
CA GLY A 520 -6.32 -20.20 -19.62
C GLY A 520 -6.78 -18.75 -19.80
N ASN A 521 -6.97 -18.00 -18.72
CA ASN A 521 -7.58 -16.68 -18.78
C ASN A 521 -6.61 -15.59 -19.23
N GLU A 522 -7.06 -14.68 -20.08
CA GLU A 522 -6.28 -13.51 -20.50
C GLU A 522 -6.12 -12.50 -19.36
N PRO A 523 -5.09 -11.62 -19.42
CA PRO A 523 -4.95 -10.53 -18.49
C PRO A 523 -6.16 -9.59 -18.50
N GLU A 524 -6.49 -9.07 -17.34
CA GLU A 524 -7.44 -7.97 -17.21
C GLU A 524 -6.78 -6.67 -17.69
N ILE A 525 -7.55 -5.78 -18.29
CA ILE A 525 -7.05 -4.54 -18.89
C ILE A 525 -7.79 -3.37 -18.27
N THR A 526 -7.05 -2.38 -17.80
CA THR A 526 -7.63 -1.13 -17.29
C THR A 526 -7.27 0.02 -18.22
N ARG A 527 -8.24 0.88 -18.53
CA ARG A 527 -8.11 2.11 -19.31
C ARG A 527 -8.62 3.29 -18.50
N ASN A 528 -7.96 4.42 -18.61
CA ASN A 528 -8.36 5.66 -17.97
C ASN A 528 -8.25 6.83 -18.96
N VAL A 529 -9.30 7.64 -19.03
CA VAL A 529 -9.28 8.97 -19.64
C VAL A 529 -9.52 9.97 -18.52
N GLU A 530 -8.66 10.96 -18.40
CA GLU A 530 -8.72 11.95 -17.33
C GLU A 530 -8.48 13.35 -17.87
N ILE A 531 -9.33 14.29 -17.46
CA ILE A 531 -9.15 15.72 -17.67
C ILE A 531 -9.06 16.39 -16.30
N GLY A 532 -8.09 17.29 -16.13
CA GLY A 532 -7.92 17.96 -14.85
C GLY A 532 -7.27 19.31 -14.93
N SER A 533 -7.30 19.99 -13.79
CA SER A 533 -6.73 21.32 -13.59
C SER A 533 -5.96 21.35 -12.28
N LYS A 534 -4.77 21.97 -12.30
CA LYS A 534 -3.93 22.22 -11.12
C LYS A 534 -3.70 23.72 -11.04
N LEU A 535 -4.15 24.33 -9.96
CA LEU A 535 -4.22 25.78 -9.78
C LEU A 535 -3.41 26.16 -8.54
N GLY A 536 -2.51 27.11 -8.69
CA GLY A 536 -1.76 27.74 -7.59
C GLY A 536 -2.42 29.05 -7.20
N PHE A 537 -2.73 29.20 -5.92
CA PHE A 537 -3.23 30.43 -5.32
C PHE A 537 -2.25 30.96 -4.30
N LEU A 538 -2.37 32.25 -3.94
CA LEU A 538 -1.51 32.87 -2.91
C LEU A 538 -0.02 32.72 -3.24
N ASP A 539 0.37 33.05 -4.46
CA ASP A 539 1.73 32.93 -4.98
C ASP A 539 2.30 31.48 -4.88
N GLY A 540 1.41 30.49 -5.06
CA GLY A 540 1.75 29.06 -5.00
C GLY A 540 1.73 28.45 -3.61
N ALA A 541 1.42 29.23 -2.57
CA ALA A 541 1.30 28.72 -1.20
C ALA A 541 0.12 27.76 -1.00
N LEU A 542 -0.92 27.85 -1.83
CA LEU A 542 -2.07 26.95 -1.86
C LEU A 542 -2.20 26.31 -3.23
N SER A 543 -2.17 25.00 -3.28
CA SER A 543 -2.42 24.20 -4.49
C SER A 543 -3.84 23.61 -4.45
N VAL A 544 -4.59 23.77 -5.55
CA VAL A 544 -5.90 23.14 -5.75
C VAL A 544 -5.86 22.30 -7.00
N THR A 545 -6.30 21.04 -6.91
CA THR A 545 -6.40 20.14 -8.05
C THR A 545 -7.85 19.66 -8.19
N ALA A 546 -8.36 19.67 -9.44
CA ALA A 546 -9.63 19.09 -9.82
C ALA A 546 -9.42 18.13 -10.98
N ALA A 547 -10.04 16.95 -10.93
CA ALA A 547 -9.96 15.95 -11.99
C ALA A 547 -11.31 15.26 -12.21
N LEU A 548 -11.68 15.08 -13.47
CA LEU A 548 -12.76 14.22 -13.94
C LEU A 548 -12.13 13.01 -14.63
N PHE A 549 -12.64 11.84 -14.38
CA PHE A 549 -12.10 10.61 -14.98
C PHE A 549 -13.18 9.59 -15.35
N ASN A 550 -12.85 8.80 -16.35
CA ASN A 550 -13.54 7.57 -16.72
C ASN A 550 -12.53 6.44 -16.65
N LEU A 551 -12.73 5.53 -15.74
CA LEU A 551 -11.85 4.40 -15.44
C LEU A 551 -12.61 3.11 -15.67
N GLU A 552 -12.13 2.27 -16.60
CA GLU A 552 -12.75 1.01 -16.97
C GLU A 552 -11.76 -0.14 -16.90
N ARG A 553 -12.16 -1.25 -16.24
CA ARG A 553 -11.41 -2.50 -16.18
C ARG A 553 -12.24 -3.60 -16.83
N SER A 554 -11.74 -4.16 -17.89
CA SER A 554 -12.35 -5.23 -18.69
C SER A 554 -11.62 -6.57 -18.52
N ASN A 555 -12.17 -7.64 -19.07
CA ASN A 555 -11.66 -9.01 -18.94
C ASN A 555 -11.64 -9.50 -17.48
N ILE A 556 -12.51 -8.97 -16.61
CA ILE A 556 -12.59 -9.46 -15.22
C ILE A 556 -13.10 -10.89 -15.23
N LYS A 557 -12.43 -11.73 -14.47
CA LYS A 557 -12.75 -13.15 -14.34
C LYS A 557 -14.10 -13.35 -13.66
N ASN A 558 -14.95 -14.12 -14.32
CA ASN A 558 -16.23 -14.58 -13.80
C ASN A 558 -16.26 -16.11 -13.80
N THR A 559 -16.96 -16.70 -12.84
CA THR A 559 -17.24 -18.14 -12.89
C THR A 559 -18.05 -18.45 -14.15
N ASP A 560 -17.65 -19.46 -14.91
CA ASP A 560 -18.36 -19.91 -16.11
C ASP A 560 -19.71 -20.51 -15.72
N PRO A 561 -20.85 -19.96 -16.17
CA PRO A 561 -22.17 -20.51 -15.86
C PRO A 561 -22.38 -21.93 -16.40
N ALA A 562 -21.69 -22.30 -17.49
CA ALA A 562 -21.78 -23.64 -18.09
C ALA A 562 -20.85 -24.66 -17.40
N ASN A 563 -19.76 -24.20 -16.82
CA ASN A 563 -18.82 -25.05 -16.07
C ASN A 563 -18.27 -24.30 -14.84
N PRO A 564 -18.91 -24.39 -13.67
CA PRO A 564 -18.50 -23.66 -12.46
C PRO A 564 -17.06 -23.96 -11.96
N SER A 565 -16.39 -24.98 -12.50
CA SER A 565 -14.99 -25.27 -12.21
C SER A 565 -14.01 -24.34 -12.96
N LEU A 566 -14.48 -23.58 -13.94
CA LEU A 566 -13.68 -22.70 -14.78
C LEU A 566 -14.05 -21.22 -14.54
N GLN A 567 -13.13 -20.37 -14.94
CA GLN A 567 -13.33 -18.91 -15.03
C GLN A 567 -13.23 -18.45 -16.48
N ILE A 568 -14.02 -17.45 -16.83
CA ILE A 568 -14.03 -16.80 -18.15
C ILE A 568 -13.89 -15.28 -18.01
N ASN A 569 -13.33 -14.64 -19.02
CA ASN A 569 -13.01 -13.19 -19.02
C ASN A 569 -14.14 -12.37 -19.67
N VAL A 570 -15.25 -12.19 -18.96
CA VAL A 570 -16.43 -11.49 -19.48
C VAL A 570 -16.94 -10.36 -18.57
N GLY A 571 -16.19 -10.04 -17.50
CA GLY A 571 -16.58 -8.96 -16.58
C GLY A 571 -15.98 -7.63 -16.97
N THR A 572 -16.74 -6.55 -16.79
CA THR A 572 -16.27 -5.17 -16.93
C THR A 572 -16.80 -4.34 -15.77
N GLN A 573 -15.89 -3.65 -15.08
CA GLN A 573 -16.18 -2.67 -14.04
C GLN A 573 -15.82 -1.28 -14.56
N ARG A 574 -16.70 -0.31 -14.37
CA ARG A 574 -16.46 1.10 -14.70
C ARG A 574 -16.64 1.98 -13.46
N THR A 575 -15.81 3.00 -13.35
CA THR A 575 -15.98 4.07 -12.36
C THR A 575 -15.79 5.42 -13.04
N ASN A 576 -16.85 6.23 -13.05
CA ASN A 576 -16.77 7.64 -13.39
C ASN A 576 -16.61 8.44 -12.11
N GLY A 577 -15.86 9.54 -12.13
CA GLY A 577 -15.69 10.29 -10.90
C GLY A 577 -15.15 11.70 -11.07
N LEU A 578 -15.32 12.45 -9.98
CA LEU A 578 -14.73 13.77 -9.74
C LEU A 578 -13.90 13.70 -8.47
N GLU A 579 -12.66 14.18 -8.53
CA GLU A 579 -11.81 14.36 -7.36
C GLU A 579 -11.38 15.83 -7.25
N LEU A 580 -11.43 16.37 -6.02
CA LEU A 580 -10.96 17.71 -5.67
C LEU A 580 -9.97 17.60 -4.51
N THR A 581 -8.87 18.32 -4.59
CA THR A 581 -7.91 18.45 -3.47
C THR A 581 -7.47 19.90 -3.32
N ALA A 582 -7.21 20.30 -2.08
CA ALA A 582 -6.59 21.56 -1.75
C ALA A 582 -5.57 21.33 -0.64
N SER A 583 -4.35 21.79 -0.81
CA SER A 583 -3.30 21.68 0.21
C SER A 583 -2.34 22.87 0.16
N GLY A 584 -1.88 23.29 1.32
CA GLY A 584 -0.95 24.41 1.39
C GLY A 584 -1.12 25.28 2.61
N ARG A 585 -0.65 26.51 2.50
CA ARG A 585 -0.66 27.51 3.56
C ARG A 585 -1.58 28.67 3.21
N LEU A 586 -2.46 29.02 4.15
CA LEU A 586 -3.32 30.20 4.07
C LEU A 586 -2.76 31.36 4.91
N PRO A 587 -3.18 32.62 4.62
CA PRO A 587 -2.85 33.76 5.46
C PRO A 587 -3.20 33.53 6.94
N GLY A 588 -2.43 34.11 7.85
CA GLY A 588 -2.60 33.91 9.29
C GLY A 588 -1.99 32.62 9.82
N ARG A 589 -1.04 32.01 9.09
CA ARG A 589 -0.27 30.81 9.50
C ARG A 589 -1.13 29.57 9.69
N TRP A 590 -2.06 29.33 8.77
CA TRP A 590 -2.82 28.10 8.66
C TRP A 590 -2.21 27.16 7.64
N ASP A 591 -1.90 25.95 8.00
CA ASP A 591 -1.62 24.84 7.09
C ASP A 591 -2.90 24.02 6.91
N VAL A 592 -3.32 23.81 5.66
CA VAL A 592 -4.58 23.13 5.33
C VAL A 592 -4.39 22.00 4.36
N SER A 593 -5.18 20.92 4.52
CA SER A 593 -5.31 19.82 3.58
C SER A 593 -6.77 19.42 3.49
N ALA A 594 -7.31 19.36 2.28
CA ALA A 594 -8.69 18.98 2.02
C ALA A 594 -8.78 18.08 0.80
N GLY A 595 -9.72 17.14 0.82
CA GLY A 595 -10.01 16.24 -0.27
C GLY A 595 -11.49 15.93 -0.37
N TYR A 596 -12.00 15.80 -1.58
CA TYR A 596 -13.36 15.33 -1.87
C TYR A 596 -13.34 14.44 -3.09
N ALA A 597 -14.11 13.34 -3.07
CA ALA A 597 -14.36 12.50 -4.23
C ALA A 597 -15.85 12.17 -4.36
N TYR A 598 -16.29 12.19 -5.60
CA TYR A 598 -17.54 11.57 -6.07
C TYR A 598 -17.17 10.41 -6.98
N LEU A 599 -17.70 9.21 -6.68
CA LEU A 599 -17.45 7.98 -7.43
C LEU A 599 -18.77 7.34 -7.83
N ASP A 600 -18.95 7.08 -9.12
CA ASP A 600 -20.07 6.32 -9.67
C ASP A 600 -19.50 5.03 -10.30
N GLY A 601 -19.40 3.99 -9.46
CA GLY A 601 -18.82 2.69 -9.82
C GLY A 601 -19.89 1.63 -10.05
N GLU A 602 -19.74 0.84 -11.11
CA GLU A 602 -20.70 -0.19 -11.51
C GLU A 602 -20.02 -1.36 -12.23
N MET A 603 -20.54 -2.55 -12.02
CA MET A 603 -20.27 -3.74 -12.86
C MET A 603 -21.14 -3.65 -14.11
N VAL A 604 -20.59 -3.15 -15.22
CA VAL A 604 -21.34 -2.89 -16.47
C VAL A 604 -21.49 -4.12 -17.36
N GLU A 605 -20.64 -5.15 -17.15
CA GLU A 605 -20.76 -6.46 -17.79
C GLU A 605 -20.40 -7.54 -16.77
N SER A 606 -21.22 -8.56 -16.64
CA SER A 606 -20.94 -9.75 -15.84
C SER A 606 -21.95 -10.85 -16.09
N VAL A 607 -21.50 -12.09 -16.08
CA VAL A 607 -22.35 -13.31 -16.02
C VAL A 607 -22.31 -13.94 -14.62
N ALA A 608 -21.44 -13.43 -13.73
CA ALA A 608 -21.29 -13.98 -12.39
C ALA A 608 -22.50 -13.72 -11.52
N ARG A 609 -22.73 -14.66 -10.62
CA ARG A 609 -23.66 -14.50 -9.50
C ARG A 609 -22.88 -14.56 -8.19
N VAL A 610 -23.27 -13.74 -7.25
CA VAL A 610 -22.67 -13.67 -5.90
C VAL A 610 -23.73 -14.03 -4.87
N SER A 611 -23.32 -14.74 -3.83
CA SER A 611 -24.25 -15.27 -2.83
C SER A 611 -24.14 -14.54 -1.49
N SER A 612 -25.28 -14.27 -0.86
CA SER A 612 -25.32 -13.77 0.50
C SER A 612 -24.82 -14.81 1.50
N LEU A 613 -24.38 -14.34 2.67
CA LEU A 613 -24.04 -15.18 3.81
C LEU A 613 -25.11 -15.15 4.90
N GLN A 614 -26.31 -14.69 4.59
CA GLN A 614 -27.46 -14.77 5.49
C GLN A 614 -28.43 -15.85 5.02
N LEU A 615 -29.03 -16.57 5.96
CA LEU A 615 -30.03 -17.58 5.65
C LEU A 615 -31.44 -16.93 5.49
N PRO A 616 -32.22 -17.34 4.49
CA PRO A 616 -31.83 -18.25 3.41
C PRO A 616 -30.80 -17.61 2.49
N VAL A 617 -29.83 -18.39 2.02
CA VAL A 617 -28.80 -17.90 1.10
C VAL A 617 -29.43 -17.44 -0.21
N VAL A 618 -29.22 -16.18 -0.58
CA VAL A 618 -29.73 -15.58 -1.81
C VAL A 618 -28.57 -15.37 -2.78
N SER A 619 -28.72 -15.86 -4.00
CA SER A 619 -27.79 -15.63 -5.09
C SER A 619 -28.31 -14.50 -5.98
N VAL A 620 -27.50 -13.44 -6.18
CA VAL A 620 -27.85 -12.27 -6.97
C VAL A 620 -26.88 -12.10 -8.15
N PRO A 621 -27.31 -11.57 -9.31
CA PRO A 621 -26.39 -11.24 -10.39
C PRO A 621 -25.46 -10.12 -9.94
N SER A 622 -24.18 -10.17 -10.37
CA SER A 622 -23.23 -9.09 -10.11
C SER A 622 -23.33 -7.93 -11.11
N LEU A 623 -24.01 -8.12 -12.24
CA LEU A 623 -24.31 -7.06 -13.21
C LEU A 623 -25.12 -5.94 -12.57
N GLY A 624 -24.74 -4.69 -12.81
CA GLY A 624 -25.37 -3.50 -12.23
C GLY A 624 -25.03 -3.24 -10.76
N LYS A 625 -24.16 -4.04 -10.15
CA LYS A 625 -23.76 -3.87 -8.75
C LYS A 625 -22.65 -2.84 -8.58
N VAL A 626 -22.73 -2.09 -7.48
CA VAL A 626 -21.67 -1.18 -7.04
C VAL A 626 -20.51 -2.03 -6.49
N PRO A 627 -19.26 -1.76 -6.87
CA PRO A 627 -18.09 -2.42 -6.28
C PRO A 627 -18.05 -2.27 -4.76
N ALA A 628 -17.63 -3.33 -4.06
CA ALA A 628 -17.52 -3.32 -2.61
C ALA A 628 -16.69 -2.14 -2.10
N LEU A 629 -17.01 -1.60 -0.93
CA LEU A 629 -16.29 -0.52 -0.25
C LEU A 629 -16.14 0.76 -1.07
N THR A 630 -16.95 0.98 -2.09
CA THR A 630 -16.89 2.17 -2.96
C THR A 630 -17.98 3.15 -2.55
N PRO A 631 -17.67 4.18 -1.75
CA PRO A 631 -18.64 5.20 -1.38
C PRO A 631 -18.89 6.15 -2.56
N ARG A 632 -20.14 6.59 -2.73
CA ARG A 632 -20.46 7.61 -3.73
C ARG A 632 -19.82 8.97 -3.41
N HIS A 633 -19.71 9.31 -2.14
CA HIS A 633 -19.09 10.54 -1.65
C HIS A 633 -18.11 10.23 -0.52
N SER A 634 -16.94 10.83 -0.57
CA SER A 634 -15.97 10.86 0.54
C SER A 634 -15.30 12.21 0.63
N ALA A 635 -14.98 12.65 1.85
CA ALA A 635 -14.31 13.92 2.07
C ALA A 635 -13.38 13.85 3.28
N SER A 636 -12.27 14.57 3.21
CA SER A 636 -11.36 14.80 4.32
C SER A 636 -11.00 16.27 4.40
N PHE A 637 -10.84 16.76 5.61
CA PHE A 637 -10.38 18.11 5.89
C PHE A 637 -9.48 18.10 7.11
N TRP A 638 -8.35 18.79 7.05
CA TRP A 638 -7.47 19.03 8.17
C TRP A 638 -6.89 20.43 8.10
N ALA A 639 -6.86 21.12 9.23
CA ALA A 639 -6.24 22.42 9.36
C ALA A 639 -5.42 22.51 10.65
N MET A 640 -4.24 23.12 10.58
CA MET A 640 -3.36 23.41 11.71
C MET A 640 -3.01 24.88 11.71
N LYS A 641 -3.22 25.57 12.83
CA LYS A 641 -2.85 26.98 13.03
C LYS A 641 -1.65 27.10 13.94
N ASP A 642 -0.62 27.79 13.48
CA ASP A 642 0.45 28.26 14.36
C ASP A 642 -0.03 29.51 15.11
N LEU A 643 -0.16 29.40 16.43
CA LEU A 643 -0.62 30.46 17.32
C LEU A 643 0.53 31.38 17.79
N GLY A 644 1.78 31.07 17.47
CA GLY A 644 2.98 31.71 17.99
C GLY A 644 3.42 31.16 19.35
N ASN A 645 4.58 31.61 19.81
CA ASN A 645 5.18 31.18 21.07
C ASN A 645 5.31 29.65 21.23
N GLY A 646 5.48 28.94 20.11
CA GLY A 646 5.61 27.49 20.07
C GLY A 646 4.30 26.70 20.09
N PHE A 647 3.14 27.36 20.23
CA PHE A 647 1.84 26.67 20.22
C PHE A 647 1.25 26.55 18.84
N SER A 648 0.72 25.36 18.54
CA SER A 648 -0.10 25.08 17.35
C SER A 648 -1.35 24.31 17.76
N LEU A 649 -2.48 24.62 17.14
CA LEU A 649 -3.75 23.96 17.36
C LEU A 649 -4.37 23.60 16.02
N GLY A 650 -4.88 22.40 15.90
CA GLY A 650 -5.51 21.93 14.67
C GLY A 650 -6.61 20.93 14.90
N GLY A 651 -7.26 20.59 13.80
CA GLY A 651 -8.29 19.58 13.79
C GLY A 651 -8.75 19.27 12.39
N GLY A 652 -9.54 18.23 12.28
CA GLY A 652 -10.03 17.77 10.98
C GLY A 652 -11.31 16.96 11.05
N LEU A 653 -11.87 16.75 9.88
CA LEU A 653 -13.11 16.00 9.66
C LEU A 653 -12.87 14.95 8.59
N ASN A 654 -13.43 13.76 8.80
CA ASN A 654 -13.44 12.67 7.81
C ASN A 654 -14.87 12.20 7.60
N TYR A 655 -15.36 12.33 6.37
CA TYR A 655 -16.65 11.86 5.93
C TYR A 655 -16.49 10.69 4.96
N MET A 656 -17.25 9.63 5.19
CA MET A 656 -17.38 8.49 4.30
C MET A 656 -18.85 8.21 4.09
N GLY A 657 -19.30 8.22 2.83
CA GLY A 657 -20.66 7.91 2.45
C GLY A 657 -21.03 6.44 2.66
N GLU A 658 -22.29 6.13 2.45
CA GLU A 658 -22.76 4.73 2.43
C GLU A 658 -22.03 3.93 1.36
N ARG A 659 -21.77 2.67 1.65
CA ARG A 659 -21.12 1.71 0.76
C ARG A 659 -21.54 0.30 1.09
N PHE A 660 -21.28 -0.65 0.21
CA PHE A 660 -21.62 -2.04 0.40
C PHE A 660 -20.46 -2.85 0.97
N ALA A 661 -20.76 -3.81 1.86
CA ALA A 661 -19.78 -4.69 2.48
C ALA A 661 -19.14 -5.64 1.46
N SER A 662 -19.90 -6.05 0.44
CA SER A 662 -19.45 -6.95 -0.64
C SER A 662 -20.15 -6.62 -1.96
N LEU A 663 -19.78 -7.31 -3.02
CA LEU A 663 -20.41 -7.17 -4.34
C LEU A 663 -21.87 -7.68 -4.38
N THR A 664 -22.38 -8.35 -3.35
CA THR A 664 -23.80 -8.70 -3.26
C THR A 664 -24.71 -7.47 -3.23
N ASN A 665 -24.21 -6.35 -2.70
CA ASN A 665 -24.94 -5.12 -2.37
C ASN A 665 -26.14 -5.36 -1.43
N LEU A 666 -26.11 -6.43 -0.66
CA LEU A 666 -27.15 -6.76 0.30
C LEU A 666 -26.90 -6.22 1.71
N VAL A 667 -25.63 -5.96 2.05
CA VAL A 667 -25.25 -5.40 3.35
C VAL A 667 -24.69 -3.99 3.17
N VAL A 668 -25.40 -3.01 3.76
CA VAL A 668 -25.04 -1.59 3.71
C VAL A 668 -24.20 -1.23 4.93
N LEU A 669 -23.04 -0.65 4.69
CA LEU A 669 -22.19 0.01 5.69
C LEU A 669 -22.63 1.48 5.78
N PRO A 670 -23.15 1.95 6.94
CA PRO A 670 -23.66 3.29 7.08
C PRO A 670 -22.62 4.39 6.83
N ALA A 671 -23.06 5.54 6.37
CA ALA A 671 -22.24 6.74 6.30
C ALA A 671 -21.81 7.21 7.69
N TYR A 672 -20.63 7.83 7.77
CA TYR A 672 -20.13 8.42 9.00
C TYR A 672 -19.38 9.72 8.78
N LEU A 673 -19.37 10.54 9.82
CA LEU A 673 -18.51 11.70 9.97
C LEU A 673 -17.79 11.58 11.32
N THR A 674 -16.45 11.65 11.30
CA THR A 674 -15.61 11.70 12.50
C THR A 674 -14.82 12.99 12.50
N GLY A 675 -14.48 13.47 13.70
CA GLY A 675 -13.65 14.65 13.90
C GLY A 675 -12.48 14.35 14.82
N ASP A 676 -11.35 14.98 14.54
CA ASP A 676 -10.11 14.84 15.30
C ASP A 676 -9.58 16.22 15.69
N LEU A 677 -8.89 16.31 16.84
CA LEU A 677 -8.21 17.51 17.32
C LEU A 677 -6.75 17.22 17.63
N ALA A 678 -5.89 18.23 17.46
CA ALA A 678 -4.48 18.16 17.80
C ALA A 678 -4.01 19.47 18.44
N GLY A 679 -3.21 19.37 19.49
CA GLY A 679 -2.48 20.49 20.10
C GLY A 679 -1.00 20.16 20.16
N ILE A 680 -0.14 21.08 19.73
CA ILE A 680 1.31 20.90 19.72
C ILE A 680 1.96 22.10 20.45
N TYR A 681 2.91 21.81 21.32
CA TYR A 681 3.74 22.82 21.97
C TYR A 681 5.22 22.53 21.73
N ARG A 682 5.93 23.51 21.16
CA ARG A 682 7.37 23.45 20.85
C ARG A 682 8.15 24.42 21.72
N THR A 683 9.15 23.94 22.43
CA THR A 683 10.02 24.76 23.27
C THR A 683 11.45 24.24 23.26
N GLY A 684 12.39 25.03 22.76
CA GLY A 684 13.76 24.60 22.57
C GLY A 684 13.85 23.34 21.71
N ARG A 685 14.43 22.29 22.25
CA ARG A 685 14.55 20.98 21.59
C ARG A 685 13.37 20.03 21.80
N TYR A 686 12.37 20.45 22.60
CA TYR A 686 11.24 19.61 22.95
C TYR A 686 10.00 19.98 22.13
N GLU A 687 9.24 18.95 21.74
CA GLU A 687 7.90 19.08 21.14
C GLU A 687 6.95 18.14 21.87
N PHE A 688 5.87 18.68 22.41
CA PHE A 688 4.81 17.93 23.07
C PHE A 688 3.57 17.97 22.18
N GLY A 689 2.97 16.81 21.98
CA GLY A 689 1.75 16.66 21.17
C GLY A 689 0.63 16.00 21.96
N VAL A 690 -0.59 16.46 21.73
CA VAL A 690 -1.83 15.83 22.21
C VAL A 690 -2.76 15.70 21.02
N ASN A 691 -3.19 14.48 20.70
CA ASN A 691 -4.13 14.18 19.64
C ASN A 691 -5.34 13.47 20.21
N LEU A 692 -6.54 13.97 19.92
CA LEU A 692 -7.82 13.36 20.28
C LEU A 692 -8.54 12.96 19.00
N LYS A 693 -8.58 11.65 18.70
CA LYS A 693 -9.24 11.09 17.52
C LYS A 693 -10.70 10.74 17.86
N ASN A 694 -11.60 10.86 16.86
CA ASN A 694 -13.03 10.62 17.02
C ASN A 694 -13.62 11.34 18.24
N ILE A 695 -13.51 12.66 18.26
CA ILE A 695 -13.84 13.53 19.45
C ILE A 695 -15.29 13.35 19.94
N THR A 696 -16.21 13.02 19.03
CA THR A 696 -17.63 12.83 19.35
C THR A 696 -17.95 11.42 19.83
N ASP A 697 -16.96 10.52 19.90
CA ASP A 697 -17.14 9.10 20.23
C ASP A 697 -18.17 8.41 19.34
N ARG A 698 -18.18 8.76 18.04
CA ARG A 698 -19.12 8.24 17.08
C ARG A 698 -18.89 6.74 16.89
N LYS A 699 -19.94 5.93 17.06
CA LYS A 699 -19.96 4.54 16.58
C LYS A 699 -20.04 4.54 15.06
N TYR A 700 -19.12 3.89 14.38
CA TYR A 700 -19.07 3.81 12.92
C TYR A 700 -18.43 2.51 12.44
N ILE A 701 -18.59 2.22 11.17
CA ILE A 701 -17.94 1.10 10.49
C ILE A 701 -16.83 1.66 9.60
N VAL A 702 -15.61 1.25 9.84
CA VAL A 702 -14.46 1.75 9.07
C VAL A 702 -14.32 1.02 7.74
N SER A 703 -14.52 -0.30 7.72
CA SER A 703 -14.32 -1.11 6.50
C SER A 703 -15.05 -2.46 6.58
N SER A 704 -14.90 -3.24 5.52
CA SER A 704 -15.14 -4.70 5.50
C SER A 704 -14.04 -5.39 4.72
N HIS A 705 -14.08 -6.73 4.65
CA HIS A 705 -13.16 -7.48 3.81
C HIS A 705 -13.41 -7.27 2.31
N GLY A 706 -14.62 -6.87 1.91
CA GLY A 706 -14.99 -6.63 0.51
C GLY A 706 -15.49 -7.87 -0.25
N SER A 707 -15.20 -9.06 0.22
CA SER A 707 -15.62 -10.33 -0.41
C SER A 707 -16.61 -11.15 0.44
N ASN A 708 -16.91 -10.72 1.66
CA ASN A 708 -17.75 -11.46 2.62
C ASN A 708 -18.62 -10.49 3.40
N ASP A 709 -19.91 -10.74 3.47
CA ASP A 709 -20.90 -9.90 4.14
C ASP A 709 -20.78 -9.91 5.67
N ASN A 710 -20.07 -10.88 6.25
CA ASN A 710 -19.93 -11.08 7.70
C ASN A 710 -18.55 -10.71 8.26
N LEU A 711 -17.73 -10.00 7.50
CA LEU A 711 -16.39 -9.58 7.90
C LEU A 711 -16.33 -8.03 7.87
N ILE A 712 -16.93 -7.41 8.89
CA ILE A 712 -17.17 -5.96 8.96
C ILE A 712 -16.42 -5.40 10.17
N LEU A 713 -15.51 -4.44 9.93
CA LEU A 713 -14.69 -3.85 10.97
C LEU A 713 -15.33 -2.59 11.57
N PRO A 714 -15.73 -2.60 12.86
CA PRO A 714 -16.08 -1.37 13.57
C PRO A 714 -14.91 -0.39 13.63
N GLY A 715 -15.21 0.90 13.60
CA GLY A 715 -14.21 1.96 13.78
C GLY A 715 -13.85 2.15 15.25
N ALA A 716 -12.67 2.72 15.49
CA ALA A 716 -12.18 3.00 16.84
C ALA A 716 -13.09 4.04 17.55
N PRO A 717 -13.42 3.84 18.84
CA PRO A 717 -14.04 4.87 19.67
C PRO A 717 -13.09 6.06 19.83
N ARG A 718 -13.46 7.03 20.67
CA ARG A 718 -12.58 8.14 20.97
C ARG A 718 -11.25 7.67 21.56
N GLU A 719 -10.15 8.14 20.99
CA GLU A 719 -8.78 7.78 21.40
C GLU A 719 -7.96 9.03 21.69
N LEU A 720 -7.24 9.01 22.82
CA LEU A 720 -6.25 10.02 23.20
C LEU A 720 -4.85 9.47 22.93
N GLN A 721 -4.00 10.30 22.33
CA GLN A 721 -2.56 10.06 22.20
C GLN A 721 -1.80 11.28 22.72
N VAL A 722 -0.77 11.05 23.50
CA VAL A 722 0.18 12.09 23.94
C VAL A 722 1.56 11.70 23.43
N SER A 723 2.32 12.69 22.98
CA SER A 723 3.66 12.45 22.46
C SER A 723 4.65 13.47 23.04
N MET A 724 5.88 13.02 23.22
CA MET A 724 7.03 13.87 23.52
C MET A 724 8.13 13.55 22.52
N ARG A 725 8.58 14.57 21.79
CA ARG A 725 9.69 14.46 20.84
C ARG A 725 10.85 15.31 21.35
N ILE A 726 12.05 14.73 21.31
CA ILE A 726 13.30 15.39 21.67
C ILE A 726 14.15 15.47 20.41
N LYS A 727 14.56 16.67 20.00
CA LYS A 727 15.47 16.92 18.88
C LYS A 727 16.88 17.22 19.39
N PHE A 728 17.90 16.75 18.70
CA PHE A 728 19.31 16.95 19.06
C PHE A 728 20.23 16.97 17.83
#